data_6fcfd978bb7cd5d7ff2f1f9740f1bf47
#
_entry.id   6fcfd978bb7cd5d7ff2f1f9740f1bf47
#
_cell.length_a   1.000
_cell.length_b   1.000
_cell.length_c   1.000
_cell.angle_alpha   90.00
_cell.angle_beta   90.00
_cell.angle_gamma   90.00
#
_symmetry.space_group_name_H-M   'P 1'
#
loop_
_entity.id
_entity.type
_entity.pdbx_description
1 polymer ?
#
loop_
_entity_poly.entity_id
_entity_poly.type
_entity_poly.pdbx_seq_one_letter_code
_entity_poly.pdbx_strand_id
1 'polypeptide(L)'
;MRRQHGIRSHTAVRTCTAALAALLAVALGPGSAVAGDTLPWPGESAVGANQPYQHGYSPTELLRWNPADDTDAELLRAKVPLQSRIAPDAATQRNPSLSAETQLLTLAGDYGNAFFESHPYTNEFSQYLFNYWQYADVYASWHGMPTEGVPTSYYDPNLDWKQKWFEFGMLNLPNPGYTNAAHANGVRSLGCVFFSPNDRGDQAYSELLVRDADGNFPAAAKLVEIAEYYGFDGYFVNQEDSVAPADIPVYKQFLKQLRDGGMYVQWYDSIDNSSGRVSYQNEFNSVNAPFVRDSAVGDVSDSVFLNYWWSKNKLTNSKTYAEQLGLKPRESVFAGVEAGQYQFNQPYDLENNLGADGNPMNAIATLGADFVSSDYADKTDDRAQSTVFDRERRWWTGSSQGGTTPDGSWKGIAKYIAERSVIKGSTFSMSFNTGHGLSAWSDGTLSNDAEWGNINLQDIPVTWQWWIDAKTSPLVADYDYGPEYTPASRFSYQRIGAYNGGSSLVLSGTLADDNTVRLYKTALGVTSGSALSLTYNKPSADDDSELRLAVVLASDPDKVVQLPLHGSGRRTQGWTTATADLSAYAGQKIASLGLVVAAGAQPIEDYQVNLGALALHDGVDRTPDKPSGLRISQLLPETGELFLSWKRSSYDEVRRYDVYLDDTYLGGIYDDVYYVKHFTAASGTLKLVAVGPDGSRSKPATVQFDLAKAPTGVTATAERDGTLKAAWTPGRTGQPLTVEVRGLDTARPFTKKVTVPGKSTGTALTGVPVDGGAYLLTVATEDGTRTSVRGTFADAEISPYPASAVQISGNTFTFTRPTLADWHTLTVLEDGQPKQFSTTYGSGTKPYIVRGRTTRAAMTVTMDSPDSEVIAVLEDYAGNKATTVLRN
;
A
#
# COMPACT_ATOMS: atom_id res chain seq x y z
N MET A 1 2.44 -47.60 -35.12
CA MET A 1 2.14 -48.46 -33.94
C MET A 1 1.51 -47.62 -32.88
N ARG A 2 0.31 -48.03 -32.55
CA ARG A 2 -0.58 -47.47 -31.52
C ARG A 2 0.05 -47.45 -30.15
N ARG A 3 -0.24 -46.39 -29.34
CA ARG A 3 -0.85 -46.55 -28.02
C ARG A 3 -1.53 -45.25 -27.57
N GLN A 4 -2.80 -45.38 -27.35
CA GLN A 4 -3.72 -44.48 -26.66
C GLN A 4 -3.26 -44.28 -25.20
N HIS A 5 -3.46 -43.06 -24.64
CA HIS A 5 -3.82 -42.98 -23.24
C HIS A 5 -4.89 -41.87 -23.06
N GLY A 6 -5.87 -42.34 -22.38
CA GLY A 6 -7.18 -41.79 -22.18
C GLY A 6 -7.27 -40.66 -21.24
N ILE A 7 -8.30 -39.95 -21.46
CA ILE A 7 -8.97 -38.93 -20.67
C ILE A 7 -9.18 -39.40 -19.22
N ARG A 8 -8.66 -38.65 -18.27
CA ARG A 8 -9.26 -38.54 -16.91
C ARG A 8 -9.47 -37.09 -16.58
N SER A 9 -10.72 -36.70 -16.71
CA SER A 9 -11.29 -35.47 -16.19
C SER A 9 -11.63 -35.61 -14.71
N HIS A 10 -11.66 -34.46 -14.02
CA HIS A 10 -12.28 -34.23 -12.71
C HIS A 10 -11.60 -34.88 -11.50
N THR A 11 -10.51 -34.27 -11.04
CA THR A 11 -10.20 -34.23 -9.57
C THR A 11 -9.04 -33.24 -9.24
N ALA A 12 -8.93 -32.12 -9.94
CA ALA A 12 -7.80 -31.19 -9.75
C ALA A 12 -8.18 -29.88 -9.06
N VAL A 13 -9.43 -29.67 -8.65
CA VAL A 13 -9.87 -28.38 -8.07
C VAL A 13 -9.84 -28.35 -6.53
N ARG A 14 -9.49 -29.45 -5.88
CA ARG A 14 -9.44 -29.51 -4.39
C ARG A 14 -8.05 -29.68 -3.78
N THR A 15 -6.98 -29.62 -4.55
CA THR A 15 -5.64 -29.94 -4.05
C THR A 15 -4.61 -28.82 -4.14
N CYS A 16 -4.92 -27.67 -4.72
CA CYS A 16 -3.97 -26.57 -4.79
C CYS A 16 -3.92 -25.67 -3.55
N THR A 17 -4.91 -25.73 -2.67
CA THR A 17 -4.88 -25.04 -1.37
C THR A 17 -4.05 -25.76 -0.30
N ALA A 18 -3.64 -27.00 -0.55
CA ALA A 18 -2.86 -27.79 0.41
C ALA A 18 -1.36 -27.91 0.04
N ALA A 19 -0.96 -27.47 -1.13
CA ALA A 19 0.42 -27.67 -1.59
C ALA A 19 1.38 -26.52 -1.29
N LEU A 20 0.89 -25.31 -0.92
CA LEU A 20 1.75 -24.23 -0.43
C LEU A 20 2.00 -24.30 1.09
N ALA A 21 1.24 -25.11 1.82
CA ALA A 21 1.43 -25.32 3.26
C ALA A 21 2.50 -26.36 3.61
N ALA A 22 3.14 -27.00 2.64
CA ALA A 22 4.04 -28.15 2.89
C ALA A 22 5.53 -27.85 2.73
N LEU A 23 5.97 -26.63 2.49
CA LEU A 23 7.39 -26.29 2.28
C LEU A 23 8.05 -25.46 3.37
N LEU A 24 7.38 -25.18 4.49
CA LEU A 24 7.97 -24.47 5.65
C LEU A 24 7.88 -25.27 6.97
N ALA A 25 7.69 -26.57 6.91
CA ALA A 25 7.78 -27.43 8.10
C ALA A 25 9.17 -28.08 8.16
N VAL A 26 10.20 -27.30 8.47
CA VAL A 26 11.50 -27.82 8.90
C VAL A 26 11.92 -27.12 10.19
N ALA A 27 11.85 -27.88 11.28
CA ALA A 27 12.58 -27.75 12.52
C ALA A 27 12.21 -26.60 13.46
N LEU A 28 11.13 -26.81 14.21
CA LEU A 28 11.13 -26.41 15.62
C LEU A 28 10.87 -27.68 16.44
N GLY A 29 11.93 -28.18 17.10
CA GLY A 29 11.80 -29.20 18.14
C GLY A 29 10.95 -28.67 19.29
N PRO A 30 10.43 -29.56 20.21
CA PRO A 30 9.66 -29.13 21.34
C PRO A 30 10.57 -28.37 22.31
N GLY A 31 10.68 -27.07 22.08
CA GLY A 31 11.27 -26.13 23.03
C GLY A 31 10.23 -25.82 24.09
N SER A 32 10.64 -25.98 25.33
CA SER A 32 9.91 -25.67 26.54
C SER A 32 9.10 -24.37 26.40
N ALA A 33 7.83 -24.44 26.77
CA ALA A 33 7.01 -23.25 26.96
C ALA A 33 7.75 -22.31 27.92
N VAL A 34 8.27 -21.22 27.40
CA VAL A 34 8.76 -20.11 28.21
C VAL A 34 7.52 -19.36 28.66
N ALA A 35 7.19 -19.49 29.92
CA ALA A 35 6.10 -18.73 30.50
C ALA A 35 6.42 -17.24 30.42
N GLY A 36 5.53 -16.46 29.81
CA GLY A 36 5.53 -15.01 29.89
C GLY A 36 6.19 -14.27 28.72
N ASP A 37 6.32 -14.88 27.55
CA ASP A 37 6.71 -14.12 26.37
C ASP A 37 5.60 -13.14 26.03
N THR A 38 5.93 -11.88 26.19
CA THR A 38 5.17 -10.78 25.63
C THR A 38 4.96 -11.06 24.15
N LEU A 39 3.71 -11.11 23.75
CA LEU A 39 3.36 -11.20 22.34
C LEU A 39 4.06 -10.07 21.57
N PRO A 40 4.38 -10.25 20.28
CA PRO A 40 5.06 -9.24 19.51
C PRO A 40 4.26 -7.93 19.50
N TRP A 41 4.96 -6.83 19.71
CA TRP A 41 4.41 -5.49 19.63
C TRP A 41 4.10 -5.11 18.20
N PRO A 42 3.18 -4.16 17.99
CA PRO A 42 3.11 -3.49 16.71
C PRO A 42 4.50 -3.00 16.32
N GLY A 43 5.00 -3.47 15.16
CA GLY A 43 6.32 -3.13 14.69
C GLY A 43 7.51 -3.86 15.33
N GLU A 44 7.30 -4.88 16.12
CA GLU A 44 8.36 -5.86 16.46
C GLU A 44 8.65 -6.78 15.26
N SER A 45 8.85 -6.18 14.12
CA SER A 45 9.36 -6.83 12.92
C SER A 45 10.86 -6.54 12.79
N ALA A 46 11.46 -7.05 11.73
CA ALA A 46 12.84 -6.72 11.38
C ALA A 46 13.08 -5.22 11.15
N VAL A 47 12.03 -4.40 11.00
CA VAL A 47 12.12 -2.99 10.63
C VAL A 47 11.96 -2.01 11.80
N GLY A 48 11.53 -2.45 12.97
CA GLY A 48 11.46 -1.60 14.16
C GLY A 48 10.39 -2.02 15.16
N ALA A 49 10.66 -1.83 16.45
CA ALA A 49 9.80 -2.25 17.54
C ALA A 49 8.51 -1.42 17.67
N ASN A 50 8.50 -0.20 17.17
CA ASN A 50 7.36 0.71 17.25
C ASN A 50 6.86 1.10 15.86
N GLN A 51 6.96 0.18 14.91
CA GLN A 51 6.45 0.35 13.56
C GLN A 51 4.99 0.80 13.61
N PRO A 52 4.63 1.96 13.05
CA PRO A 52 3.24 2.34 12.87
C PRO A 52 2.52 1.31 11.99
N TYR A 53 1.38 0.86 12.44
CA TYR A 53 0.63 -0.12 11.69
C TYR A 53 -0.84 0.30 11.59
N GLN A 54 -1.49 -0.18 10.54
CA GLN A 54 -2.89 0.12 10.30
C GLN A 54 -3.78 -0.80 11.12
N HIS A 55 -4.68 -0.21 11.89
CA HIS A 55 -5.75 -0.95 12.55
C HIS A 55 -6.80 -1.38 11.52
N GLY A 56 -7.24 -2.63 11.60
CA GLY A 56 -8.50 -3.03 11.01
C GLY A 56 -9.62 -2.78 12.01
N TYR A 57 -10.83 -2.61 11.52
CA TYR A 57 -11.98 -2.28 12.37
C TYR A 57 -13.12 -3.27 12.16
N SER A 58 -13.72 -3.73 13.26
CA SER A 58 -15.04 -4.33 13.23
C SER A 58 -16.12 -3.25 13.09
N PRO A 59 -17.34 -3.58 12.67
CA PRO A 59 -18.41 -2.59 12.60
C PRO A 59 -18.68 -1.85 13.90
N THR A 60 -18.50 -2.52 15.04
CA THR A 60 -18.68 -1.90 16.37
C THR A 60 -17.54 -0.95 16.73
N GLU A 61 -16.28 -1.32 16.45
CA GLU A 61 -15.11 -0.49 16.70
C GLU A 61 -15.06 0.73 15.80
N LEU A 62 -15.48 0.57 14.55
CA LEU A 62 -15.61 1.66 13.58
C LEU A 62 -16.30 2.88 14.18
N LEU A 63 -17.44 2.68 14.84
CA LEU A 63 -18.23 3.78 15.43
C LEU A 63 -17.53 4.48 16.58
N ARG A 64 -16.55 3.84 17.22
CA ARG A 64 -15.76 4.39 18.32
C ARG A 64 -14.46 5.01 17.88
N TRP A 65 -14.08 4.84 16.61
CA TRP A 65 -12.82 5.35 16.10
C TRP A 65 -12.71 6.86 16.33
N ASN A 66 -11.56 7.26 16.88
CA ASN A 66 -11.18 8.64 17.11
C ASN A 66 -9.64 8.73 16.97
N PRO A 67 -9.11 9.54 16.04
CA PRO A 67 -7.68 9.63 15.83
C PRO A 67 -6.90 10.16 17.05
N ALA A 68 -7.57 10.83 17.99
CA ALA A 68 -6.92 11.29 19.22
C ALA A 68 -6.59 10.13 20.18
N ASP A 69 -7.26 8.99 20.03
CA ASP A 69 -7.06 7.80 20.86
C ASP A 69 -6.11 6.78 20.20
N ASP A 70 -5.79 6.97 18.93
CA ASP A 70 -4.88 6.11 18.17
C ASP A 70 -3.47 6.74 18.12
N THR A 71 -2.48 6.07 18.71
CA THR A 71 -1.10 6.58 18.77
C THR A 71 -0.41 6.59 17.41
N ASP A 72 -0.85 5.77 16.47
CA ASP A 72 -0.25 5.61 15.16
C ASP A 72 -0.98 6.42 14.08
N ALA A 73 -2.21 6.86 14.34
CA ALA A 73 -3.06 7.52 13.35
C ALA A 73 -2.38 8.69 12.63
N GLU A 74 -1.63 9.52 13.37
CA GLU A 74 -0.91 10.66 12.78
C GLU A 74 0.15 10.25 11.78
N LEU A 75 0.81 9.12 12.00
CA LEU A 75 1.87 8.60 11.15
C LEU A 75 1.33 7.87 9.91
N LEU A 76 0.07 7.46 9.91
CA LEU A 76 -0.54 6.65 8.85
C LEU A 76 -1.39 7.46 7.86
N ARG A 77 -1.24 8.78 7.85
CA ARG A 77 -1.95 9.65 6.90
C ARG A 77 -1.21 9.75 5.57
N ALA A 78 -1.97 9.76 4.47
CA ALA A 78 -1.50 10.23 3.18
C ALA A 78 -1.78 11.74 3.06
N LYS A 79 -0.81 12.52 2.60
CA LYS A 79 -0.90 13.98 2.55
C LYS A 79 -0.74 14.56 1.15
N VAL A 80 -0.31 13.77 0.18
CA VAL A 80 -0.26 14.17 -1.21
C VAL A 80 -1.71 14.33 -1.73
N PRO A 81 -2.13 15.51 -2.19
CA PRO A 81 -3.47 15.67 -2.75
C PRO A 81 -3.57 14.96 -4.10
N LEU A 82 -4.74 14.39 -4.40
CA LEU A 82 -5.01 13.76 -5.69
C LEU A 82 -4.75 14.76 -6.84
N GLN A 83 -3.72 14.46 -7.65
CA GLN A 83 -3.32 15.34 -8.75
C GLN A 83 -4.26 15.17 -9.94
N SER A 84 -4.63 16.29 -10.57
CA SER A 84 -5.43 16.24 -11.79
C SER A 84 -4.57 15.87 -12.99
N ARG A 85 -5.04 14.92 -13.78
CA ARG A 85 -4.39 14.48 -15.01
C ARG A 85 -4.56 15.50 -16.12
N ILE A 86 -3.63 15.50 -17.08
CA ILE A 86 -3.74 16.28 -18.30
C ILE A 86 -4.87 15.72 -19.16
N ALA A 87 -5.43 16.58 -20.03
CA ALA A 87 -6.43 16.14 -20.99
C ALA A 87 -5.85 15.06 -21.93
N PRO A 88 -6.63 14.03 -22.26
CA PRO A 88 -6.21 13.04 -23.23
C PRO A 88 -5.87 13.66 -24.58
N ASP A 89 -4.79 13.19 -25.19
CA ASP A 89 -4.37 13.57 -26.54
C ASP A 89 -3.91 12.31 -27.28
N ALA A 90 -4.71 11.89 -28.27
CA ALA A 90 -4.45 10.72 -29.07
C ALA A 90 -3.11 10.79 -29.83
N ALA A 91 -2.70 11.97 -30.26
CA ALA A 91 -1.45 12.15 -30.98
C ALA A 91 -0.19 11.85 -30.15
N THR A 92 -0.34 11.83 -28.82
CA THR A 92 0.75 11.50 -27.88
C THR A 92 0.50 10.20 -27.13
N GLN A 93 -0.35 9.33 -27.63
CA GLN A 93 -0.53 7.96 -27.14
C GLN A 93 0.35 6.99 -27.96
N ARG A 94 0.80 5.91 -27.34
CA ARG A 94 1.50 4.83 -28.05
C ARG A 94 0.60 4.18 -29.11
N ASN A 95 -0.69 4.04 -28.79
CA ASN A 95 -1.73 3.65 -29.73
C ASN A 95 -2.76 4.78 -29.86
N PRO A 96 -2.67 5.63 -30.92
CA PRO A 96 -3.58 6.75 -31.09
C PRO A 96 -5.07 6.37 -31.26
N SER A 97 -5.38 5.12 -31.60
CA SER A 97 -6.76 4.65 -31.76
C SER A 97 -7.43 4.25 -30.45
N LEU A 98 -6.69 4.17 -29.33
CA LEU A 98 -7.29 3.84 -28.05
C LEU A 98 -8.13 4.98 -27.50
N SER A 99 -9.32 4.61 -27.00
CA SER A 99 -10.15 5.53 -26.23
C SER A 99 -9.51 5.80 -24.89
N ALA A 100 -9.37 7.07 -24.55
CA ALA A 100 -8.92 7.49 -23.22
C ALA A 100 -10.01 7.38 -22.14
N GLU A 101 -11.23 6.97 -22.47
CA GLU A 101 -12.33 6.78 -21.52
C GLU A 101 -12.23 5.46 -20.75
N THR A 102 -11.55 4.44 -21.33
CA THR A 102 -11.45 3.13 -20.69
C THR A 102 -10.62 3.23 -19.42
N GLN A 103 -11.25 2.95 -18.28
CA GLN A 103 -10.58 2.98 -16.97
C GLN A 103 -9.97 1.63 -16.62
N LEU A 104 -8.91 1.70 -15.80
CA LEU A 104 -8.28 0.54 -15.18
C LEU A 104 -8.27 0.69 -13.66
N LEU A 105 -8.72 -0.36 -12.98
CA LEU A 105 -8.47 -0.56 -11.57
C LEU A 105 -7.36 -1.59 -11.38
N THR A 106 -6.38 -1.29 -10.54
CA THR A 106 -5.43 -2.28 -10.04
C THR A 106 -5.74 -2.57 -8.57
N LEU A 107 -6.15 -3.79 -8.31
CA LEU A 107 -6.41 -4.30 -6.97
C LEU A 107 -5.17 -5.05 -6.51
N ALA A 108 -4.46 -4.49 -5.53
CA ALA A 108 -3.23 -5.06 -5.05
C ALA A 108 -3.51 -6.24 -4.11
N GLY A 109 -2.84 -7.34 -4.37
CA GLY A 109 -2.86 -8.52 -3.51
C GLY A 109 -1.71 -8.50 -2.52
N ASP A 110 -1.43 -7.36 -1.92
CA ASP A 110 -0.26 -7.14 -1.06
C ASP A 110 -0.32 -7.99 0.21
N TYR A 111 -0.09 -9.24 0.04
CA TYR A 111 -0.03 -10.20 1.11
C TYR A 111 1.32 -10.07 1.82
N GLY A 112 1.36 -9.22 2.82
CA GLY A 112 2.28 -9.47 3.90
C GLY A 112 3.38 -8.48 4.19
N ASN A 113 3.77 -7.55 3.37
CA ASN A 113 4.85 -6.65 3.76
C ASN A 113 4.72 -5.20 3.30
N ALA A 114 3.95 -4.94 2.24
CA ALA A 114 3.80 -3.59 1.74
C ALA A 114 2.97 -2.69 2.66
N PHE A 115 2.14 -3.26 3.56
CA PHE A 115 1.20 -2.50 4.37
C PHE A 115 1.71 -2.14 5.75
N PHE A 116 2.29 -3.10 6.47
CA PHE A 116 2.56 -2.93 7.89
C PHE A 116 3.98 -2.47 8.17
N GLU A 117 4.95 -3.02 7.45
CA GLU A 117 6.37 -2.79 7.73
C GLU A 117 6.98 -1.68 6.88
N SER A 118 6.32 -1.30 5.79
CA SER A 118 6.87 -0.37 4.80
C SER A 118 6.57 1.09 5.09
N HIS A 119 5.82 1.43 6.14
CA HIS A 119 5.51 2.83 6.41
C HIS A 119 6.44 3.43 7.47
N PRO A 120 6.95 4.65 7.22
CA PRO A 120 6.97 5.40 5.97
C PRO A 120 7.91 4.81 4.93
N TYR A 121 8.80 3.89 5.31
CA TYR A 121 9.77 3.19 4.47
C TYR A 121 10.16 1.85 5.10
N THR A 122 10.82 0.99 4.32
CA THR A 122 11.53 -0.19 4.80
C THR A 122 13.04 0.00 4.65
N ASN A 123 13.82 -0.76 5.43
CA ASN A 123 15.28 -0.85 5.29
C ASN A 123 15.70 -1.98 4.33
N GLU A 124 14.80 -2.45 3.49
CA GLU A 124 15.05 -3.50 2.52
C GLU A 124 14.90 -2.97 1.10
N PHE A 125 15.87 -3.26 0.25
CA PHE A 125 15.84 -2.95 -1.18
C PHE A 125 14.80 -3.78 -1.94
N SER A 126 14.53 -4.99 -1.47
CA SER A 126 13.75 -5.99 -2.17
C SER A 126 12.23 -5.77 -2.18
N GLN A 127 11.74 -4.72 -1.54
CA GLN A 127 10.31 -4.43 -1.54
C GLN A 127 9.80 -4.14 -2.95
N TYR A 128 8.69 -4.79 -3.33
CA TYR A 128 8.01 -4.47 -4.58
C TYR A 128 7.37 -3.09 -4.52
N LEU A 129 7.68 -2.24 -5.50
CA LEU A 129 7.08 -0.92 -5.67
C LEU A 129 6.45 -0.84 -7.06
N PHE A 130 5.17 -0.49 -7.12
CA PHE A 130 4.41 -0.39 -8.35
C PHE A 130 4.90 0.76 -9.24
N ASN A 131 5.16 0.51 -10.55
CA ASN A 131 5.76 1.49 -11.46
C ASN A 131 4.90 1.89 -12.67
N TYR A 132 3.65 1.41 -12.78
CA TYR A 132 2.83 1.60 -13.99
C TYR A 132 1.58 2.45 -13.74
N TRP A 133 1.70 3.47 -12.88
CA TRP A 133 0.63 4.39 -12.52
C TRP A 133 -0.05 5.06 -13.72
N GLN A 134 0.65 5.22 -14.84
CA GLN A 134 0.13 5.83 -16.07
C GLN A 134 -1.05 5.06 -16.68
N TYR A 135 -1.26 3.81 -16.31
CA TYR A 135 -2.40 3.00 -16.78
C TYR A 135 -3.52 2.88 -15.75
N ALA A 136 -3.24 3.03 -14.47
CA ALA A 136 -4.23 2.89 -13.41
C ALA A 136 -5.08 4.16 -13.25
N ASP A 137 -6.38 4.05 -13.08
CA ASP A 137 -7.29 5.13 -12.69
C ASP A 137 -7.68 5.01 -11.22
N VAL A 138 -7.72 3.79 -10.73
CA VAL A 138 -8.04 3.43 -9.34
C VAL A 138 -7.04 2.39 -8.87
N TYR A 139 -6.49 2.61 -7.70
CA TYR A 139 -5.71 1.65 -6.93
C TYR A 139 -6.54 1.24 -5.71
N ALA A 140 -6.68 -0.03 -5.45
CA ALA A 140 -7.36 -0.51 -4.26
C ALA A 140 -6.51 -1.54 -3.53
N SER A 141 -6.50 -1.43 -2.20
CA SER A 141 -5.87 -2.42 -1.34
C SER A 141 -6.84 -3.58 -1.11
N TRP A 142 -6.45 -4.78 -1.50
CA TRP A 142 -7.19 -5.99 -1.21
C TRP A 142 -6.87 -6.43 0.21
N HIS A 143 -7.85 -6.33 1.10
CA HIS A 143 -7.73 -6.60 2.53
C HIS A 143 -6.34 -7.08 2.97
N GLY A 144 -5.58 -6.15 3.55
CA GLY A 144 -4.22 -6.40 4.01
C GLY A 144 -4.12 -7.67 4.86
N MET A 145 -3.06 -8.42 4.65
CA MET A 145 -2.78 -9.60 5.46
C MET A 145 -2.06 -9.16 6.74
N PRO A 146 -2.37 -9.77 7.88
CA PRO A 146 -1.59 -9.53 9.08
C PRO A 146 -0.15 -9.97 8.85
N THR A 147 0.79 -9.12 9.24
CA THR A 147 2.20 -9.43 9.34
C THR A 147 2.57 -9.79 10.78
N GLU A 148 3.84 -10.10 11.01
CA GLU A 148 4.35 -10.33 12.37
C GLU A 148 4.26 -9.09 13.27
N GLY A 149 4.14 -7.89 12.69
CA GLY A 149 3.95 -6.64 13.41
C GLY A 149 2.52 -6.37 13.91
N VAL A 150 1.61 -7.33 13.80
CA VAL A 150 0.23 -7.21 14.28
C VAL A 150 0.20 -6.99 15.80
N PRO A 151 -0.62 -6.05 16.30
CA PRO A 151 -0.77 -5.85 17.74
C PRO A 151 -1.24 -7.11 18.46
N THR A 152 -0.85 -7.23 19.70
CA THR A 152 -1.24 -8.37 20.54
C THR A 152 -2.74 -8.57 20.64
N SER A 153 -3.52 -7.47 20.64
CA SER A 153 -4.99 -7.51 20.65
C SER A 153 -5.60 -8.16 19.42
N TYR A 154 -4.82 -8.31 18.33
CA TYR A 154 -5.23 -8.94 17.08
C TYR A 154 -4.46 -10.22 16.75
N TYR A 155 -3.52 -10.60 17.61
CA TYR A 155 -2.64 -11.72 17.36
C TYR A 155 -3.15 -13.01 18.00
N ASP A 156 -3.39 -14.03 17.18
CA ASP A 156 -3.65 -15.40 17.65
C ASP A 156 -2.43 -16.26 17.30
N PRO A 157 -1.62 -16.68 18.29
CA PRO A 157 -0.41 -17.47 18.06
C PRO A 157 -0.68 -18.86 17.47
N ASN A 158 -1.93 -19.35 17.56
CA ASN A 158 -2.30 -20.66 17.05
C ASN A 158 -2.68 -20.67 15.57
N LEU A 159 -2.77 -19.51 14.93
CA LEU A 159 -3.11 -19.38 13.53
C LEU A 159 -1.87 -19.12 12.68
N ASP A 160 -1.82 -19.72 11.48
CA ASP A 160 -0.91 -19.30 10.43
C ASP A 160 -1.17 -17.82 10.09
N TRP A 161 -0.12 -17.06 9.78
CA TRP A 161 -0.23 -15.65 9.43
C TRP A 161 -1.24 -15.37 8.32
N LYS A 162 -1.40 -16.28 7.36
CA LYS A 162 -2.40 -16.21 6.29
C LYS A 162 -3.84 -16.33 6.78
N GLN A 163 -4.03 -16.87 7.96
CA GLN A 163 -5.35 -17.03 8.58
C GLN A 163 -5.68 -15.90 9.54
N LYS A 164 -4.72 -15.04 9.86
CA LYS A 164 -4.89 -13.94 10.82
C LYS A 164 -5.54 -12.69 10.24
N TRP A 165 -5.60 -12.54 8.93
CA TRP A 165 -6.09 -11.34 8.27
C TRP A 165 -7.52 -10.92 8.72
N PHE A 166 -8.38 -11.87 9.03
CA PHE A 166 -9.72 -11.58 9.54
C PHE A 166 -9.74 -10.99 10.94
N GLU A 167 -8.65 -11.07 11.69
CA GLU A 167 -8.51 -10.42 12.98
C GLU A 167 -8.46 -8.90 12.87
N PHE A 168 -8.18 -8.38 11.69
CA PHE A 168 -8.24 -6.94 11.40
C PHE A 168 -9.67 -6.40 11.30
N GLY A 169 -10.67 -7.26 11.29
CA GLY A 169 -12.05 -6.86 11.12
C GLY A 169 -12.46 -6.70 9.66
N MET A 170 -13.54 -5.96 9.42
CA MET A 170 -14.10 -5.80 8.08
C MET A 170 -13.45 -4.68 7.27
N LEU A 171 -12.75 -3.75 7.90
CA LEU A 171 -12.17 -2.58 7.24
C LEU A 171 -10.66 -2.67 7.21
N ASN A 172 -10.09 -2.60 6.00
CA ASN A 172 -8.67 -2.40 5.78
C ASN A 172 -8.41 -1.04 5.14
N LEU A 173 -7.52 -0.29 5.75
CA LEU A 173 -7.05 0.99 5.23
C LEU A 173 -5.97 0.76 4.17
N PRO A 174 -5.88 1.60 3.13
CA PRO A 174 -4.77 1.51 2.17
C PRO A 174 -3.47 1.99 2.81
N ASN A 175 -2.33 1.44 2.35
CA ASN A 175 -1.02 1.91 2.77
C ASN A 175 -0.84 3.40 2.41
N PRO A 176 -0.49 4.28 3.36
CA PRO A 176 -0.40 5.71 3.10
C PRO A 176 0.69 6.09 2.09
N GLY A 177 1.80 5.36 2.04
CA GLY A 177 2.84 5.56 1.02
C GLY A 177 2.31 5.28 -0.39
N TYR A 178 1.58 4.18 -0.57
CA TYR A 178 0.93 3.86 -1.84
C TYR A 178 -0.18 4.85 -2.20
N THR A 179 -0.94 5.34 -1.21
CA THR A 179 -1.93 6.41 -1.43
C THR A 179 -1.25 7.70 -1.89
N ASN A 180 -0.13 8.09 -1.27
CA ASN A 180 0.67 9.25 -1.70
C ASN A 180 1.18 9.09 -3.15
N ALA A 181 1.73 7.93 -3.49
CA ALA A 181 2.21 7.64 -4.85
C ALA A 181 1.08 7.62 -5.88
N ALA A 182 -0.05 6.98 -5.56
CA ALA A 182 -1.26 6.99 -6.39
C ALA A 182 -1.72 8.43 -6.67
N HIS A 183 -1.88 9.24 -5.62
CA HIS A 183 -2.29 10.64 -5.72
C HIS A 183 -1.31 11.48 -6.52
N ALA A 184 0.00 11.31 -6.33
CA ALA A 184 1.03 12.00 -7.11
C ALA A 184 0.89 11.71 -8.61
N ASN A 185 0.36 10.54 -8.98
CA ASN A 185 0.12 10.09 -10.35
C ASN A 185 -1.35 10.30 -10.83
N GLY A 186 -2.18 10.94 -10.02
CA GLY A 186 -3.59 11.21 -10.36
C GLY A 186 -4.48 9.96 -10.33
N VAL A 187 -4.15 8.99 -9.50
CA VAL A 187 -4.86 7.73 -9.29
C VAL A 187 -5.60 7.78 -7.96
N ARG A 188 -6.89 7.42 -7.94
CA ARG A 188 -7.63 7.28 -6.70
C ARG A 188 -7.11 6.08 -5.90
N SER A 189 -7.10 6.22 -4.58
CA SER A 189 -6.74 5.15 -3.64
C SER A 189 -7.96 4.74 -2.82
N LEU A 190 -8.24 3.43 -2.77
CA LEU A 190 -9.38 2.87 -2.05
C LEU A 190 -8.95 1.96 -0.92
N GLY A 191 -9.63 2.06 0.22
CA GLY A 191 -9.65 1.03 1.24
C GLY A 191 -10.57 -0.12 0.85
N CYS A 192 -10.59 -1.19 1.65
CA CYS A 192 -11.45 -2.35 1.43
C CYS A 192 -12.39 -2.58 2.62
N VAL A 193 -13.68 -2.76 2.33
CA VAL A 193 -14.67 -3.28 3.27
C VAL A 193 -14.98 -4.71 2.87
N PHE A 194 -14.66 -5.67 3.74
CA PHE A 194 -14.75 -7.08 3.43
C PHE A 194 -15.52 -7.89 4.46
N PHE A 195 -16.51 -8.64 3.98
CA PHE A 195 -17.21 -9.67 4.75
C PHE A 195 -16.96 -11.04 4.12
N SER A 196 -16.23 -11.89 4.83
CA SER A 196 -15.69 -13.14 4.31
C SER A 196 -16.75 -14.22 4.13
N PRO A 197 -16.69 -15.00 3.05
CA PRO A 197 -17.59 -16.14 2.83
C PRO A 197 -17.31 -17.34 3.74
N ASN A 198 -16.17 -17.40 4.38
CA ASN A 198 -15.69 -18.59 5.08
C ASN A 198 -15.63 -18.43 6.60
N ASP A 199 -16.42 -17.53 7.16
CA ASP A 199 -16.50 -17.28 8.60
C ASP A 199 -15.18 -16.99 9.28
N ARG A 200 -14.24 -16.53 8.52
CA ARG A 200 -13.01 -15.98 9.05
C ARG A 200 -13.24 -14.65 9.73
N GLY A 201 -14.34 -13.98 9.36
CA GLY A 201 -14.89 -12.86 10.08
C GLY A 201 -16.19 -13.28 10.74
N ASP A 202 -16.22 -13.40 12.02
CA ASP A 202 -17.42 -13.53 12.82
C ASP A 202 -18.14 -12.17 12.95
N GLN A 203 -18.00 -11.31 11.93
CA GLN A 203 -18.51 -9.95 11.90
C GLN A 203 -19.79 -9.88 11.08
N ALA A 204 -20.77 -9.14 11.57
CA ALA A 204 -22.06 -9.01 10.91
C ALA A 204 -22.13 -7.71 10.12
N TYR A 205 -22.29 -7.81 8.79
CA TYR A 205 -22.54 -6.66 7.92
C TYR A 205 -23.73 -5.81 8.41
N SER A 206 -24.73 -6.43 9.05
CA SER A 206 -25.93 -5.76 9.55
C SER A 206 -25.65 -4.66 10.59
N GLU A 207 -24.52 -4.73 11.28
CA GLU A 207 -24.10 -3.68 12.20
C GLU A 207 -23.80 -2.36 11.49
N LEU A 208 -23.37 -2.40 10.22
CA LEU A 208 -23.20 -1.19 9.40
C LEU A 208 -24.56 -0.55 9.03
N LEU A 209 -25.63 -1.34 9.02
CA LEU A 209 -26.95 -0.94 8.55
C LEU A 209 -27.84 -0.35 9.64
N VAL A 210 -27.30 -0.18 10.85
CA VAL A 210 -28.00 0.46 11.95
C VAL A 210 -28.19 1.96 11.65
N ARG A 211 -29.44 2.44 11.84
CA ARG A 211 -29.79 3.84 11.63
C ARG A 211 -29.86 4.62 12.93
N ASP A 212 -29.54 5.89 12.85
CA ASP A 212 -29.81 6.85 13.92
C ASP A 212 -31.27 7.31 13.92
N ALA A 213 -31.62 8.21 14.85
CA ALA A 213 -32.98 8.75 14.98
C ALA A 213 -33.44 9.56 13.75
N ASP A 214 -32.51 10.09 12.96
CA ASP A 214 -32.78 10.87 11.76
C ASP A 214 -32.84 9.99 10.50
N GLY A 215 -32.60 8.68 10.63
CA GLY A 215 -32.63 7.70 9.56
C GLY A 215 -31.34 7.56 8.78
N ASN A 216 -30.25 8.23 9.18
CA ASN A 216 -28.93 8.12 8.58
C ASN A 216 -28.17 6.88 9.11
N PHE A 217 -27.10 6.51 8.42
CA PHE A 217 -26.20 5.44 8.84
C PHE A 217 -24.94 6.02 9.48
N PRO A 218 -24.80 5.96 10.82
CA PRO A 218 -23.58 6.46 11.49
C PRO A 218 -22.30 5.79 10.98
N ALA A 219 -22.37 4.51 10.60
CA ALA A 219 -21.23 3.80 10.04
C ALA A 219 -20.77 4.37 8.69
N ALA A 220 -21.70 4.78 7.81
CA ALA A 220 -21.32 5.43 6.55
C ALA A 220 -20.65 6.79 6.80
N ALA A 221 -21.18 7.58 7.72
CA ALA A 221 -20.56 8.86 8.10
C ALA A 221 -19.16 8.66 8.70
N LYS A 222 -18.98 7.63 9.52
CA LYS A 222 -17.69 7.31 10.11
C LYS A 222 -16.66 6.81 9.09
N LEU A 223 -17.09 6.04 8.10
CA LEU A 223 -16.22 5.63 6.98
C LEU A 223 -15.76 6.84 6.17
N VAL A 224 -16.62 7.84 5.94
CA VAL A 224 -16.21 9.10 5.30
C VAL A 224 -15.17 9.82 6.15
N GLU A 225 -15.42 9.98 7.45
CA GLU A 225 -14.48 10.63 8.39
C GLU A 225 -13.10 9.95 8.40
N ILE A 226 -13.07 8.61 8.39
CA ILE A 226 -11.84 7.82 8.34
C ILE A 226 -11.10 8.06 7.02
N ALA A 227 -11.79 8.00 5.88
CA ALA A 227 -11.17 8.21 4.58
C ALA A 227 -10.59 9.63 4.45
N GLU A 228 -11.30 10.65 4.90
CA GLU A 228 -10.83 12.04 4.92
C GLU A 228 -9.62 12.23 5.84
N TYR A 229 -9.61 11.59 7.01
CA TYR A 229 -8.50 11.69 7.96
C TYR A 229 -7.22 11.05 7.42
N TYR A 230 -7.33 9.81 6.90
CA TYR A 230 -6.18 9.08 6.36
C TYR A 230 -5.82 9.48 4.94
N GLY A 231 -6.68 10.22 4.24
CA GLY A 231 -6.40 10.84 2.95
C GLY A 231 -6.57 9.92 1.74
N PHE A 232 -7.55 9.02 1.74
CA PHE A 232 -7.89 8.17 0.59
C PHE A 232 -9.32 8.43 0.09
N ASP A 233 -9.71 7.89 -1.08
CA ASP A 233 -10.81 8.41 -1.86
C ASP A 233 -12.11 7.59 -1.78
N GLY A 234 -12.11 6.45 -1.10
CA GLY A 234 -13.30 5.61 -1.03
C GLY A 234 -13.02 4.16 -0.76
N TYR A 235 -13.95 3.28 -1.18
CA TYR A 235 -13.93 1.88 -0.74
C TYR A 235 -14.26 0.91 -1.86
N PHE A 236 -13.48 -0.17 -1.94
CA PHE A 236 -13.85 -1.41 -2.58
C PHE A 236 -14.67 -2.24 -1.57
N VAL A 237 -15.95 -2.49 -1.89
CA VAL A 237 -16.87 -3.22 -1.01
C VAL A 237 -16.99 -4.65 -1.49
N ASN A 238 -16.36 -5.55 -0.78
CA ASN A 238 -16.36 -6.98 -1.03
C ASN A 238 -17.29 -7.72 -0.07
N GLN A 239 -18.57 -7.80 -0.44
CA GLN A 239 -19.58 -8.51 0.35
C GLN A 239 -19.66 -9.97 -0.12
N GLU A 240 -18.88 -10.85 0.46
CA GLU A 240 -18.90 -12.28 0.14
C GLU A 240 -19.54 -13.15 1.21
N ASP A 241 -20.21 -12.56 2.18
CA ASP A 241 -21.17 -13.23 3.06
C ASP A 241 -22.59 -12.89 2.61
N SER A 242 -23.52 -13.85 2.73
CA SER A 242 -24.93 -13.68 2.31
C SER A 242 -25.60 -12.56 3.10
N VAL A 243 -26.40 -11.78 2.39
CA VAL A 243 -27.20 -10.68 2.97
C VAL A 243 -28.66 -11.16 3.12
N ALA A 244 -29.28 -10.87 4.26
CA ALA A 244 -30.69 -11.17 4.44
C ALA A 244 -31.53 -10.40 3.40
N PRO A 245 -32.52 -11.01 2.73
CA PRO A 245 -33.29 -10.33 1.70
C PRO A 245 -33.95 -9.03 2.15
N ALA A 246 -34.36 -8.94 3.43
CA ALA A 246 -34.92 -7.73 4.02
C ALA A 246 -33.88 -6.58 4.16
N ASP A 247 -32.59 -6.91 4.25
CA ASP A 247 -31.53 -5.94 4.43
C ASP A 247 -31.03 -5.37 3.09
N ILE A 248 -31.29 -6.03 1.98
CA ILE A 248 -30.81 -5.59 0.65
C ILE A 248 -31.19 -4.14 0.32
N PRO A 249 -32.48 -3.72 0.47
CA PRO A 249 -32.83 -2.33 0.22
C PRO A 249 -32.14 -1.35 1.17
N VAL A 250 -31.90 -1.77 2.41
CA VAL A 250 -31.21 -0.95 3.43
C VAL A 250 -29.73 -0.83 3.08
N TYR A 251 -29.09 -1.92 2.67
CA TYR A 251 -27.68 -1.93 2.28
C TYR A 251 -27.43 -1.00 1.07
N LYS A 252 -28.31 -1.02 0.07
CA LYS A 252 -28.21 -0.07 -1.05
C LYS A 252 -28.30 1.39 -0.61
N GLN A 253 -29.11 1.70 0.37
CA GLN A 253 -29.21 3.05 0.94
C GLN A 253 -27.94 3.43 1.74
N PHE A 254 -27.34 2.47 2.43
CA PHE A 254 -26.06 2.64 3.10
C PHE A 254 -24.94 2.97 2.09
N LEU A 255 -24.81 2.17 1.02
CA LEU A 255 -23.82 2.42 -0.04
C LEU A 255 -24.04 3.79 -0.69
N LYS A 256 -25.31 4.14 -0.95
CA LYS A 256 -25.65 5.46 -1.48
C LYS A 256 -25.22 6.58 -0.53
N GLN A 257 -25.47 6.47 0.77
CA GLN A 257 -25.04 7.49 1.73
C GLN A 257 -23.52 7.63 1.76
N LEU A 258 -22.79 6.54 1.69
CA LEU A 258 -21.33 6.54 1.60
C LEU A 258 -20.85 7.28 0.34
N ARG A 259 -21.45 6.99 -0.81
CA ARG A 259 -21.19 7.65 -2.08
C ARG A 259 -21.55 9.14 -2.05
N ASP A 260 -22.73 9.48 -1.53
CA ASP A 260 -23.20 10.88 -1.41
C ASP A 260 -22.31 11.70 -0.44
N GLY A 261 -21.62 11.03 0.47
CA GLY A 261 -20.57 11.59 1.32
C GLY A 261 -19.25 11.89 0.59
N GLY A 262 -19.19 11.70 -0.73
CA GLY A 262 -18.01 11.99 -1.56
C GLY A 262 -17.06 10.83 -1.78
N MET A 263 -17.36 9.65 -1.26
CA MET A 263 -16.54 8.46 -1.44
C MET A 263 -16.78 7.82 -2.80
N TYR A 264 -15.70 7.38 -3.47
CA TYR A 264 -15.82 6.45 -4.59
C TYR A 264 -16.15 5.07 -4.05
N VAL A 265 -17.26 4.49 -4.48
CA VAL A 265 -17.74 3.18 -4.04
C VAL A 265 -17.70 2.20 -5.20
N GLN A 266 -16.90 1.15 -5.07
CA GLN A 266 -16.90 0.04 -6.01
C GLN A 266 -17.51 -1.20 -5.36
N TRP A 267 -18.50 -1.77 -6.01
CA TRP A 267 -19.16 -3.00 -5.59
C TRP A 267 -18.54 -4.24 -6.26
N TYR A 268 -18.41 -5.33 -5.52
CA TYR A 268 -18.00 -6.61 -6.11
C TYR A 268 -19.21 -7.43 -6.58
N ASP A 269 -19.07 -8.15 -7.68
CA ASP A 269 -20.10 -9.01 -8.31
C ASP A 269 -20.38 -10.26 -7.48
N SER A 270 -20.85 -10.11 -6.27
CA SER A 270 -20.97 -11.20 -5.31
C SER A 270 -22.42 -11.53 -4.92
N ILE A 271 -23.32 -10.55 -4.79
CA ILE A 271 -24.63 -10.73 -4.20
C ILE A 271 -25.75 -10.64 -5.23
N ASP A 272 -26.68 -11.61 -5.18
CA ASP A 272 -27.95 -11.56 -5.86
C ASP A 272 -28.91 -10.59 -5.16
N ASN A 273 -29.31 -9.53 -5.86
CA ASN A 273 -30.19 -8.49 -5.34
C ASN A 273 -31.58 -9.01 -4.86
N SER A 274 -32.04 -10.15 -5.35
CA SER A 274 -33.36 -10.68 -5.00
C SER A 274 -33.34 -11.62 -3.79
N SER A 275 -32.31 -12.45 -3.71
CA SER A 275 -32.20 -13.50 -2.70
C SER A 275 -31.18 -13.19 -1.59
N GLY A 276 -30.26 -12.24 -1.82
CA GLY A 276 -29.15 -11.94 -0.93
C GLY A 276 -28.08 -13.03 -0.85
N ARG A 277 -28.18 -14.06 -1.68
CA ARG A 277 -27.19 -15.13 -1.73
C ARG A 277 -25.96 -14.69 -2.52
N VAL A 278 -24.82 -15.25 -2.18
CA VAL A 278 -23.63 -15.10 -3.00
C VAL A 278 -23.82 -15.82 -4.31
N SER A 279 -23.71 -15.10 -5.42
CA SER A 279 -23.95 -15.59 -6.78
C SER A 279 -23.22 -14.73 -7.81
N TYR A 280 -21.98 -15.09 -8.11
CA TYR A 280 -21.15 -14.38 -9.09
C TYR A 280 -21.75 -14.49 -10.49
N GLN A 281 -22.15 -13.36 -11.08
CA GLN A 281 -22.76 -13.31 -12.40
C GLN A 281 -21.73 -13.36 -13.52
N ASN A 282 -20.53 -12.80 -13.29
CA ASN A 282 -19.49 -12.60 -14.30
C ASN A 282 -20.02 -11.81 -15.52
N GLU A 283 -21.06 -11.03 -15.30
CA GLU A 283 -21.81 -10.23 -16.25
C GLU A 283 -22.55 -9.14 -15.49
N PHE A 284 -22.60 -7.95 -16.00
CA PHE A 284 -23.43 -6.89 -15.43
C PHE A 284 -24.85 -7.02 -15.95
N ASN A 285 -25.80 -7.36 -15.09
CA ASN A 285 -27.17 -7.67 -15.45
C ASN A 285 -28.17 -7.29 -14.33
N SER A 286 -29.44 -7.65 -14.47
CA SER A 286 -30.49 -7.32 -13.51
C SER A 286 -30.29 -7.88 -12.10
N VAL A 287 -29.39 -8.85 -11.92
CA VAL A 287 -29.11 -9.47 -10.62
C VAL A 287 -28.18 -8.62 -9.76
N ASN A 288 -27.14 -8.03 -10.35
CA ASN A 288 -26.11 -7.27 -9.63
C ASN A 288 -26.16 -5.74 -9.90
N ALA A 289 -26.75 -5.31 -11.00
CA ALA A 289 -26.84 -3.89 -11.36
C ALA A 289 -27.55 -2.99 -10.32
N PRO A 290 -28.55 -3.47 -9.54
CA PRO A 290 -29.17 -2.65 -8.51
C PRO A 290 -28.21 -2.19 -7.39
N PHE A 291 -27.03 -2.82 -7.24
CA PHE A 291 -25.97 -2.34 -6.36
C PHE A 291 -25.13 -1.22 -6.97
N VAL A 292 -25.30 -0.91 -8.25
CA VAL A 292 -24.69 0.25 -8.91
C VAL A 292 -25.75 1.34 -9.16
N ARG A 293 -26.85 0.98 -9.81
CA ARG A 293 -27.99 1.86 -10.06
C ARG A 293 -29.29 1.13 -9.85
N ASP A 294 -30.06 1.58 -8.87
CA ASP A 294 -31.33 1.00 -8.48
C ASP A 294 -32.49 1.93 -8.85
N SER A 295 -33.62 1.35 -9.33
CA SER A 295 -34.78 2.14 -9.76
C SER A 295 -35.47 2.92 -8.63
N ALA A 296 -35.37 2.44 -7.38
CA ALA A 296 -35.99 3.08 -6.21
C ALA A 296 -34.99 3.97 -5.44
N VAL A 297 -33.70 3.62 -5.42
CA VAL A 297 -32.66 4.30 -4.64
C VAL A 297 -31.87 5.30 -5.49
N GLY A 298 -31.75 5.07 -6.79
CA GLY A 298 -30.93 5.84 -7.72
C GLY A 298 -29.51 5.29 -7.82
N ASP A 299 -28.51 6.19 -7.85
CA ASP A 299 -27.09 5.82 -7.90
C ASP A 299 -26.64 5.29 -6.53
N VAL A 300 -26.28 4.00 -6.47
CA VAL A 300 -25.93 3.27 -5.26
C VAL A 300 -24.41 3.23 -5.06
N SER A 301 -23.68 2.81 -6.10
CA SER A 301 -22.23 2.86 -6.13
C SER A 301 -21.73 3.42 -7.49
N ASP A 302 -20.45 3.70 -7.61
CA ASP A 302 -19.88 4.29 -8.83
C ASP A 302 -19.60 3.22 -9.89
N SER A 303 -19.25 2.01 -9.45
CA SER A 303 -18.84 0.95 -10.35
C SER A 303 -19.03 -0.45 -9.75
N VAL A 304 -18.90 -1.46 -10.61
CA VAL A 304 -18.88 -2.86 -10.24
C VAL A 304 -17.61 -3.53 -10.77
N PHE A 305 -16.99 -4.36 -9.93
CA PHE A 305 -15.96 -5.29 -10.33
C PHE A 305 -16.61 -6.63 -10.65
N LEU A 306 -16.61 -7.05 -11.92
CA LEU A 306 -17.13 -8.34 -12.36
C LEU A 306 -16.14 -9.45 -11.99
N ASN A 307 -16.64 -10.53 -11.42
CA ASN A 307 -15.87 -11.73 -11.18
C ASN A 307 -15.32 -12.30 -12.50
N TYR A 308 -14.31 -13.15 -12.46
CA TYR A 308 -13.34 -13.42 -13.53
C TYR A 308 -13.86 -14.25 -14.71
N TRP A 309 -14.94 -15.04 -14.56
CA TRP A 309 -15.41 -15.99 -15.58
C TRP A 309 -16.40 -15.40 -16.59
N TRP A 310 -16.04 -14.23 -17.09
CA TRP A 310 -16.80 -13.58 -18.18
C TRP A 310 -16.42 -14.15 -19.57
N SER A 311 -17.25 -13.87 -20.54
CA SER A 311 -17.05 -14.19 -21.96
C SER A 311 -17.38 -12.97 -22.83
N LYS A 312 -17.05 -13.02 -24.12
CA LYS A 312 -17.39 -11.92 -25.05
C LYS A 312 -18.89 -11.57 -25.02
N ASN A 313 -19.75 -12.59 -25.01
CA ASN A 313 -21.20 -12.37 -24.95
C ASN A 313 -21.60 -11.69 -23.65
N LYS A 314 -21.07 -12.15 -22.52
CA LYS A 314 -21.35 -11.54 -21.21
C LYS A 314 -20.88 -10.09 -21.16
N LEU A 315 -19.67 -9.77 -21.67
CA LEU A 315 -19.17 -8.40 -21.71
C LEU A 315 -19.96 -7.51 -22.68
N THR A 316 -20.42 -8.05 -23.80
CA THR A 316 -21.32 -7.34 -24.74
C THR A 316 -22.67 -7.03 -24.09
N ASN A 317 -23.24 -8.01 -23.37
CA ASN A 317 -24.49 -7.82 -22.63
C ASN A 317 -24.31 -6.80 -21.50
N SER A 318 -23.20 -6.89 -20.77
CA SER A 318 -22.83 -5.95 -19.70
C SER A 318 -22.77 -4.50 -20.19
N LYS A 319 -22.07 -4.28 -21.32
CA LYS A 319 -22.05 -2.96 -21.98
C LYS A 319 -23.45 -2.48 -22.30
N THR A 320 -24.23 -3.31 -23.01
CA THR A 320 -25.58 -2.96 -23.44
C THR A 320 -26.49 -2.64 -22.25
N TYR A 321 -26.41 -3.45 -21.20
CA TYR A 321 -27.23 -3.25 -20.01
C TYR A 321 -26.85 -1.99 -19.23
N ALA A 322 -25.54 -1.71 -19.10
CA ALA A 322 -25.04 -0.48 -18.49
C ALA A 322 -25.53 0.77 -19.25
N GLU A 323 -25.45 0.75 -20.59
CA GLU A 323 -25.92 1.84 -21.44
C GLU A 323 -27.45 2.06 -21.29
N GLN A 324 -28.24 0.98 -21.18
CA GLN A 324 -29.69 1.07 -20.91
C GLN A 324 -30.00 1.75 -19.57
N LEU A 325 -29.13 1.57 -18.58
CA LEU A 325 -29.24 2.25 -17.29
C LEU A 325 -28.65 3.67 -17.32
N GLY A 326 -28.13 4.15 -18.45
CA GLY A 326 -27.46 5.45 -18.57
C GLY A 326 -26.12 5.51 -17.89
N LEU A 327 -25.46 4.37 -17.68
CA LEU A 327 -24.10 4.27 -17.19
C LEU A 327 -23.09 4.27 -18.36
N LYS A 328 -21.85 4.64 -18.06
CA LYS A 328 -20.72 4.52 -18.99
C LYS A 328 -19.96 3.24 -18.72
N PRO A 329 -20.07 2.21 -19.55
CA PRO A 329 -19.49 0.88 -19.23
C PRO A 329 -17.97 0.90 -19.11
N ARG A 330 -17.26 1.82 -19.80
CA ARG A 330 -15.80 2.02 -19.71
C ARG A 330 -15.35 2.67 -18.39
N GLU A 331 -16.28 3.17 -17.58
CA GLU A 331 -16.02 3.82 -16.29
C GLU A 331 -16.69 3.07 -15.12
N SER A 332 -17.78 2.31 -15.37
CA SER A 332 -18.60 1.74 -14.31
C SER A 332 -18.66 0.20 -14.27
N VAL A 333 -18.20 -0.51 -15.31
CA VAL A 333 -18.24 -1.97 -15.36
C VAL A 333 -16.83 -2.50 -15.61
N PHE A 334 -16.20 -3.04 -14.58
CA PHE A 334 -14.82 -3.49 -14.62
C PHE A 334 -14.75 -5.00 -14.84
N ALA A 335 -14.24 -5.43 -15.99
CA ALA A 335 -13.97 -6.85 -16.29
C ALA A 335 -12.74 -7.31 -15.49
N GLY A 336 -12.93 -8.18 -14.52
CA GLY A 336 -11.88 -8.66 -13.63
C GLY A 336 -10.88 -9.59 -14.32
N VAL A 337 -9.59 -9.39 -14.07
CA VAL A 337 -8.47 -10.22 -14.49
C VAL A 337 -7.73 -10.71 -13.24
N GLU A 338 -7.75 -12.04 -13.02
CA GLU A 338 -7.04 -12.66 -11.90
C GLU A 338 -5.56 -12.83 -12.27
N ALA A 339 -4.77 -11.79 -11.96
CA ALA A 339 -3.36 -11.76 -12.33
C ALA A 339 -2.52 -12.68 -11.42
N GLY A 340 -2.77 -12.66 -10.13
CA GLY A 340 -1.99 -13.41 -9.15
C GLY A 340 -2.04 -14.92 -9.38
N GLN A 341 -3.21 -15.47 -9.66
CA GLN A 341 -3.38 -16.90 -9.85
C GLN A 341 -2.91 -17.38 -11.23
N TYR A 342 -3.19 -16.63 -12.29
CA TYR A 342 -2.97 -17.11 -13.67
C TYR A 342 -1.76 -16.45 -14.34
N GLN A 343 -1.24 -15.39 -13.79
CA GLN A 343 -0.05 -14.70 -14.26
C GLN A 343 -0.12 -14.40 -15.77
N PHE A 344 0.90 -14.76 -16.54
CA PHE A 344 0.92 -14.58 -18.00
C PHE A 344 0.07 -15.60 -18.77
N ASN A 345 -0.49 -16.61 -18.10
CA ASN A 345 -1.26 -17.70 -18.70
C ASN A 345 -2.76 -17.55 -18.42
N GLN A 346 -3.30 -16.38 -18.70
CA GLN A 346 -4.71 -16.07 -18.44
C GLN A 346 -5.66 -17.04 -19.15
N PRO A 347 -6.67 -17.60 -18.46
CA PRO A 347 -7.65 -18.50 -19.06
C PRO A 347 -8.70 -17.78 -19.90
N TYR A 348 -8.76 -16.45 -19.82
CA TYR A 348 -9.66 -15.57 -20.57
C TYR A 348 -8.82 -14.52 -21.31
N ASP A 349 -9.31 -14.11 -22.50
CA ASP A 349 -8.59 -13.21 -23.38
C ASP A 349 -9.27 -11.83 -23.36
N LEU A 350 -8.54 -10.79 -23.01
CA LEU A 350 -9.02 -9.40 -23.04
C LEU A 350 -9.46 -8.92 -24.42
N GLU A 351 -9.05 -9.60 -25.50
CA GLU A 351 -9.62 -9.39 -26.84
C GLU A 351 -11.15 -9.59 -26.87
N ASN A 352 -11.69 -10.42 -25.95
CA ASN A 352 -13.13 -10.58 -25.81
C ASN A 352 -13.84 -9.33 -25.26
N ASN A 353 -13.10 -8.38 -24.68
CA ASN A 353 -13.63 -7.08 -24.26
C ASN A 353 -13.57 -6.02 -25.36
N LEU A 354 -13.06 -6.36 -26.56
CA LEU A 354 -12.99 -5.39 -27.66
C LEU A 354 -14.32 -5.29 -28.43
N GLY A 355 -14.76 -4.06 -28.60
CA GLY A 355 -15.87 -3.67 -29.46
C GLY A 355 -15.49 -3.64 -30.94
N ALA A 356 -16.45 -3.29 -31.80
CA ALA A 356 -16.22 -3.14 -33.23
C ALA A 356 -15.29 -1.97 -33.60
N ASP A 357 -15.14 -1.01 -32.70
CA ASP A 357 -14.24 0.13 -32.80
C ASP A 357 -12.78 -0.20 -32.40
N GLY A 358 -12.50 -1.46 -32.02
CA GLY A 358 -11.19 -1.89 -31.55
C GLY A 358 -10.84 -1.47 -30.12
N ASN A 359 -11.76 -0.83 -29.39
CA ASN A 359 -11.58 -0.38 -28.02
C ASN A 359 -12.29 -1.31 -27.05
N PRO A 360 -11.85 -1.39 -25.76
CA PRO A 360 -12.60 -2.12 -24.75
C PRO A 360 -14.05 -1.63 -24.64
N MET A 361 -14.95 -2.55 -24.52
CA MET A 361 -16.38 -2.28 -24.32
C MET A 361 -16.66 -1.84 -22.87
N ASN A 362 -15.92 -2.41 -21.94
CA ASN A 362 -16.03 -2.16 -20.50
C ASN A 362 -14.67 -1.78 -19.94
N ALA A 363 -14.62 -1.21 -18.75
CA ALA A 363 -13.42 -0.99 -17.98
C ALA A 363 -12.72 -2.33 -17.65
N ILE A 364 -11.48 -2.27 -17.20
CA ILE A 364 -10.66 -3.44 -16.86
C ILE A 364 -10.24 -3.34 -15.40
N ALA A 365 -10.21 -4.46 -14.69
CA ALA A 365 -9.62 -4.56 -13.37
C ALA A 365 -8.62 -5.71 -13.28
N THR A 366 -7.54 -5.54 -12.53
CA THR A 366 -6.55 -6.59 -12.27
C THR A 366 -6.44 -6.85 -10.77
N LEU A 367 -6.44 -8.14 -10.38
CA LEU A 367 -6.15 -8.57 -9.01
C LEU A 367 -4.79 -9.26 -8.94
N GLY A 368 -3.93 -8.82 -8.01
CA GLY A 368 -2.67 -9.49 -7.73
C GLY A 368 -1.61 -9.32 -8.82
N ALA A 369 -1.53 -8.16 -9.46
CA ALA A 369 -0.49 -7.86 -10.46
C ALA A 369 0.93 -7.83 -9.88
N ASP A 370 1.07 -7.80 -8.56
CA ASP A 370 2.31 -7.95 -7.78
C ASP A 370 2.95 -9.34 -7.90
N PHE A 371 2.27 -10.33 -8.52
CA PHE A 371 2.86 -11.64 -8.82
C PHE A 371 4.20 -11.53 -9.57
N VAL A 372 4.44 -10.43 -10.24
CA VAL A 372 5.70 -10.15 -10.96
C VAL A 372 6.90 -10.22 -10.03
N SER A 373 6.71 -9.89 -8.75
CA SER A 373 7.71 -9.96 -7.68
C SER A 373 7.54 -11.16 -6.75
N SER A 374 6.32 -11.59 -6.44
CA SER A 374 6.05 -12.57 -5.39
C SER A 374 6.64 -13.96 -5.60
N ASP A 375 6.95 -14.33 -6.85
CA ASP A 375 7.47 -15.66 -7.21
C ASP A 375 8.96 -15.86 -6.91
N TYR A 376 9.66 -14.86 -6.44
CA TYR A 376 11.08 -14.95 -6.13
C TYR A 376 11.29 -15.28 -4.66
N ALA A 377 12.04 -16.33 -4.39
CA ALA A 377 12.40 -16.70 -3.01
C ALA A 377 13.46 -15.78 -2.42
N ASP A 378 14.37 -15.29 -3.27
CA ASP A 378 15.40 -14.31 -2.90
C ASP A 378 15.29 -13.11 -3.84
N LYS A 379 15.02 -11.94 -3.27
CA LYS A 379 14.79 -10.67 -3.98
C LYS A 379 15.80 -9.60 -3.58
N THR A 380 16.78 -9.96 -2.80
CA THR A 380 17.70 -9.01 -2.16
C THR A 380 18.72 -8.43 -3.12
N ASP A 381 18.99 -9.10 -4.24
CA ASP A 381 19.96 -8.59 -5.21
C ASP A 381 19.30 -7.78 -6.34
N ASP A 382 20.09 -6.91 -6.92
CA ASP A 382 19.70 -6.03 -8.02
C ASP A 382 19.36 -6.77 -9.31
N ARG A 383 19.89 -7.98 -9.50
CA ARG A 383 19.48 -8.81 -10.63
C ARG A 383 18.05 -9.32 -10.49
N ALA A 384 17.64 -9.68 -9.29
CA ALA A 384 16.25 -10.05 -9.04
C ALA A 384 15.32 -8.85 -9.29
N GLN A 385 15.72 -7.65 -8.89
CA GLN A 385 14.96 -6.42 -9.16
C GLN A 385 14.89 -6.09 -10.65
N SER A 386 15.98 -6.26 -11.41
CA SER A 386 15.97 -6.13 -12.88
C SER A 386 15.01 -7.16 -13.52
N THR A 387 14.98 -8.39 -12.99
CA THR A 387 14.03 -9.42 -13.46
C THR A 387 12.59 -9.07 -13.09
N VAL A 388 12.34 -8.53 -11.90
CA VAL A 388 11.01 -8.01 -11.51
C VAL A 388 10.57 -6.91 -12.46
N PHE A 389 11.46 -5.97 -12.78
CA PHE A 389 11.18 -4.90 -13.75
C PHE A 389 10.83 -5.45 -15.14
N ASP A 390 11.57 -6.43 -15.65
CA ASP A 390 11.28 -7.09 -16.93
C ASP A 390 9.92 -7.82 -16.92
N ARG A 391 9.59 -8.51 -15.82
CA ARG A 391 8.30 -9.18 -15.65
C ARG A 391 7.16 -8.20 -15.52
N GLU A 392 7.33 -7.12 -14.78
CA GLU A 392 6.35 -6.05 -14.65
C GLU A 392 6.11 -5.38 -16.00
N ARG A 393 7.18 -5.04 -16.73
CA ARG A 393 7.08 -4.52 -18.10
C ARG A 393 6.31 -5.47 -19.01
N ARG A 394 6.59 -6.76 -18.96
CA ARG A 394 5.84 -7.77 -19.73
C ARG A 394 4.36 -7.81 -19.35
N TRP A 395 4.03 -7.71 -18.06
CA TRP A 395 2.62 -7.67 -17.65
C TRP A 395 1.90 -6.45 -18.23
N TRP A 396 2.53 -5.31 -18.18
CA TRP A 396 1.91 -4.06 -18.65
C TRP A 396 1.96 -3.89 -20.16
N THR A 397 3.03 -4.31 -20.83
CA THR A 397 3.23 -4.03 -22.26
C THR A 397 3.14 -5.25 -23.18
N GLY A 398 3.19 -6.45 -22.62
CA GLY A 398 3.26 -7.71 -23.35
C GLY A 398 4.69 -8.22 -23.60
N SER A 399 5.71 -7.36 -23.48
CA SER A 399 7.11 -7.68 -23.76
C SER A 399 8.04 -7.35 -22.61
N SER A 400 8.92 -8.27 -22.24
CA SER A 400 9.95 -8.07 -21.22
C SER A 400 11.09 -7.18 -21.70
N GLN A 401 11.34 -7.11 -22.99
CA GLN A 401 12.41 -6.32 -23.59
C GLN A 401 11.93 -4.98 -24.17
N GLY A 402 10.67 -4.66 -24.01
CA GLY A 402 10.05 -3.51 -24.66
C GLY A 402 9.61 -3.79 -26.10
N GLY A 403 9.13 -2.78 -26.77
CA GLY A 403 8.55 -2.91 -28.10
C GLY A 403 7.07 -3.32 -28.08
N THR A 404 6.55 -3.75 -29.23
CA THR A 404 5.13 -4.03 -29.45
C THR A 404 4.80 -5.48 -29.70
N THR A 405 5.82 -6.35 -29.76
CA THR A 405 5.64 -7.78 -29.99
C THR A 405 5.58 -8.50 -28.64
N PRO A 406 4.43 -9.11 -28.29
CA PRO A 406 4.32 -9.82 -27.03
C PRO A 406 5.26 -11.05 -26.97
N ASP A 407 5.81 -11.33 -25.79
CA ASP A 407 6.66 -12.51 -25.54
C ASP A 407 5.88 -13.84 -25.54
N GLY A 408 4.56 -13.79 -25.63
CA GLY A 408 3.69 -14.97 -25.56
C GLY A 408 2.23 -14.64 -25.83
N SER A 409 1.32 -15.38 -25.20
CA SER A 409 -0.14 -15.19 -25.36
C SER A 409 -0.65 -13.89 -24.70
N TRP A 410 -0.04 -13.48 -23.58
CA TRP A 410 -0.39 -12.24 -22.90
C TRP A 410 0.02 -11.02 -23.70
N LYS A 411 -0.95 -10.11 -23.98
CA LYS A 411 -0.76 -8.97 -24.88
C LYS A 411 -0.35 -7.68 -24.16
N GLY A 412 -0.37 -7.67 -22.85
CA GLY A 412 -0.15 -6.49 -22.03
C GLY A 412 -1.36 -5.56 -21.90
N ILE A 413 -1.45 -4.89 -20.78
CA ILE A 413 -2.53 -3.91 -20.47
C ILE A 413 -2.46 -2.69 -21.39
N ALA A 414 -1.26 -2.23 -21.74
CA ALA A 414 -1.02 -1.09 -22.64
C ALA A 414 -1.66 -1.24 -24.04
N LYS A 415 -2.03 -2.47 -24.41
CA LYS A 415 -2.79 -2.71 -25.64
C LYS A 415 -4.23 -2.19 -25.55
N TYR A 416 -4.78 -2.07 -24.35
CA TYR A 416 -6.20 -1.80 -24.11
C TYR A 416 -6.45 -0.48 -23.39
N ILE A 417 -5.46 0.05 -22.69
CA ILE A 417 -5.55 1.27 -21.87
C ILE A 417 -4.59 2.33 -22.40
N ALA A 418 -5.09 3.54 -22.63
CA ALA A 418 -4.27 4.67 -23.04
C ALA A 418 -3.49 5.25 -21.84
N GLU A 419 -2.27 5.71 -22.11
CA GLU A 419 -1.39 6.29 -21.08
C GLU A 419 -1.92 7.64 -20.59
N ARG A 420 -1.86 7.83 -19.28
CA ARG A 420 -2.21 9.07 -18.59
C ARG A 420 -0.97 9.74 -18.00
N SER A 421 -1.08 11.02 -17.69
CA SER A 421 -0.02 11.78 -17.05
C SER A 421 -0.60 12.93 -16.20
N VAL A 422 0.16 13.34 -15.20
CA VAL A 422 -0.09 14.52 -14.37
C VAL A 422 0.88 15.66 -14.65
N ILE A 423 1.86 15.43 -15.52
CA ILE A 423 2.98 16.37 -15.79
C ILE A 423 2.48 17.55 -16.61
N LYS A 424 2.33 18.70 -15.93
CA LYS A 424 1.82 19.95 -16.49
C LYS A 424 2.42 21.17 -15.79
N GLY A 425 2.04 22.36 -16.20
CA GLY A 425 2.59 23.62 -15.66
C GLY A 425 3.75 24.11 -16.51
N SER A 426 4.72 24.79 -15.93
CA SER A 426 5.91 25.35 -16.60
C SER A 426 7.24 24.79 -16.07
N THR A 427 7.17 23.91 -15.07
CA THR A 427 8.35 23.27 -14.48
C THR A 427 8.17 21.76 -14.38
N PHE A 428 9.28 21.04 -14.36
CA PHE A 428 9.33 19.59 -14.27
C PHE A 428 10.70 19.18 -13.75
N SER A 429 10.78 18.21 -12.84
CA SER A 429 12.05 17.67 -12.37
C SER A 429 11.86 16.21 -11.95
N MET A 430 12.63 15.31 -12.57
CA MET A 430 12.65 13.88 -12.27
C MET A 430 14.09 13.38 -12.24
N SER A 431 14.40 12.49 -11.35
CA SER A 431 15.70 11.85 -11.19
C SER A 431 15.70 10.37 -11.55
N PHE A 432 14.61 9.84 -12.11
CA PHE A 432 14.43 8.43 -12.44
C PHE A 432 14.52 7.51 -11.21
N ASN A 433 14.12 8.02 -10.05
CA ASN A 433 14.14 7.28 -8.80
C ASN A 433 12.91 6.37 -8.71
N THR A 434 13.14 5.06 -8.63
CA THR A 434 12.08 4.05 -8.52
C THR A 434 11.47 3.98 -7.12
N GLY A 435 12.06 4.66 -6.13
CA GLY A 435 11.61 4.66 -4.74
C GLY A 435 12.31 3.62 -3.87
N HIS A 436 13.31 2.92 -4.39
CA HIS A 436 14.16 2.03 -3.60
C HIS A 436 15.62 2.07 -4.10
N GLY A 437 16.55 1.56 -3.32
CA GLY A 437 17.96 1.51 -3.68
C GLY A 437 18.78 0.66 -2.74
N LEU A 438 19.93 0.20 -3.24
CA LEU A 438 21.01 -0.41 -2.46
C LEU A 438 21.74 0.65 -1.63
N SER A 439 21.65 1.89 -2.07
CA SER A 439 22.25 3.08 -1.47
C SER A 439 21.41 4.31 -1.82
N ALA A 440 21.65 5.42 -1.14
CA ALA A 440 21.08 6.73 -1.48
C ALA A 440 22.15 7.69 -1.97
N TRP A 441 21.83 8.41 -3.04
CA TRP A 441 22.71 9.33 -3.74
C TRP A 441 22.16 10.75 -3.69
N SER A 442 23.04 11.73 -3.66
CA SER A 442 22.71 13.15 -3.79
C SER A 442 23.75 13.83 -4.68
N ASP A 443 23.29 14.44 -5.76
CA ASP A 443 24.13 15.11 -6.77
C ASP A 443 25.29 14.22 -7.26
N GLY A 444 25.02 12.95 -7.46
CA GLY A 444 25.98 11.95 -7.92
C GLY A 444 27.00 11.49 -6.86
N THR A 445 26.80 11.90 -5.61
CA THR A 445 27.65 11.51 -4.47
C THR A 445 26.88 10.56 -3.55
N LEU A 446 27.50 9.48 -3.12
CA LEU A 446 26.94 8.56 -2.14
C LEU A 446 26.66 9.31 -0.84
N SER A 447 25.40 9.30 -0.40
CA SER A 447 24.94 9.98 0.81
C SER A 447 24.59 9.01 1.95
N ASN A 448 24.20 7.78 1.61
CA ASN A 448 23.95 6.69 2.55
C ASN A 448 24.18 5.36 1.80
N ASP A 449 24.92 4.44 2.40
CA ASP A 449 25.23 3.12 1.84
C ASP A 449 24.30 2.00 2.35
N ALA A 450 23.24 2.35 3.08
CA ALA A 450 22.23 1.41 3.55
C ALA A 450 21.13 1.19 2.50
N GLU A 451 20.62 -0.02 2.46
CA GLU A 451 19.44 -0.37 1.66
C GLU A 451 18.18 0.35 2.14
N TRP A 452 17.27 0.61 1.22
CA TRP A 452 16.00 1.23 1.54
C TRP A 452 14.93 1.00 0.46
N GLY A 453 13.66 1.04 0.89
CA GLY A 453 12.48 1.09 0.02
C GLY A 453 11.48 2.09 0.59
N ASN A 454 11.13 3.13 -0.18
CA ASN A 454 10.19 4.18 0.22
C ASN A 454 9.43 4.71 -1.00
N ILE A 455 8.23 4.21 -1.21
CA ILE A 455 7.39 4.63 -2.35
C ILE A 455 7.04 6.12 -2.32
N ASN A 456 7.08 6.79 -1.15
CA ASN A 456 6.90 8.25 -1.07
C ASN A 456 8.00 9.05 -1.80
N LEU A 457 9.13 8.41 -2.10
CA LEU A 457 10.26 9.00 -2.82
C LEU A 457 10.31 8.60 -4.29
N GLN A 458 9.36 7.77 -4.75
CA GLN A 458 9.26 7.42 -6.15
C GLN A 458 8.96 8.66 -6.99
N ASP A 459 9.76 8.90 -8.00
CA ASP A 459 9.45 9.91 -9.01
C ASP A 459 8.23 9.47 -9.84
N ILE A 460 7.56 10.39 -10.53
CA ILE A 460 6.57 10.01 -11.54
C ILE A 460 7.26 9.06 -12.52
N PRO A 461 6.82 7.79 -12.64
CA PRO A 461 7.49 6.83 -13.49
C PRO A 461 7.48 7.26 -14.96
N VAL A 462 8.47 6.82 -15.70
CA VAL A 462 8.58 7.07 -17.12
C VAL A 462 7.31 6.55 -17.82
N THR A 463 6.60 7.40 -18.55
CA THR A 463 5.33 7.04 -19.20
C THR A 463 5.50 5.88 -20.17
N TRP A 464 6.60 5.90 -20.93
CA TRP A 464 6.91 4.89 -21.94
C TRP A 464 8.30 4.30 -21.70
N GLN A 465 8.42 3.39 -20.76
CA GLN A 465 9.68 2.74 -20.38
C GLN A 465 10.30 1.88 -21.49
N TRP A 466 9.59 1.66 -22.59
CA TRP A 466 9.95 0.73 -23.65
C TRP A 466 9.76 1.30 -25.07
N TRP A 467 9.29 2.52 -25.23
CA TRP A 467 9.09 3.09 -26.56
C TRP A 467 10.39 3.71 -27.07
N ILE A 468 11.18 2.83 -27.67
CA ILE A 468 12.46 3.19 -28.29
C ILE A 468 12.39 2.83 -29.77
N ASP A 469 12.43 3.85 -30.64
CA ASP A 469 12.38 3.69 -32.09
C ASP A 469 13.81 3.73 -32.63
N ALA A 470 14.23 2.64 -33.32
CA ALA A 470 15.51 2.50 -34.01
C ALA A 470 15.28 1.79 -35.35
N LYS A 471 16.22 1.95 -36.32
CA LYS A 471 16.12 1.28 -37.63
C LYS A 471 16.55 -0.17 -37.57
N THR A 472 17.51 -0.48 -36.72
CA THR A 472 18.04 -1.84 -36.56
C THR A 472 17.60 -2.40 -35.21
N SER A 473 18.46 -2.44 -34.22
CA SER A 473 18.12 -2.92 -32.87
C SER A 473 17.97 -1.75 -31.90
N PRO A 474 16.84 -1.59 -31.22
CA PRO A 474 16.68 -0.57 -30.21
C PRO A 474 17.58 -0.88 -29.00
N LEU A 475 18.05 0.17 -28.32
CA LEU A 475 18.62 0.06 -26.99
C LEU A 475 17.57 -0.48 -26.01
N VAL A 476 18.01 -1.07 -24.92
CA VAL A 476 17.15 -1.59 -23.85
C VAL A 476 17.23 -0.66 -22.65
N ALA A 477 16.08 -0.39 -22.05
CA ALA A 477 15.99 0.37 -20.80
C ALA A 477 15.97 -0.56 -19.59
N ASP A 478 16.70 -0.20 -18.55
CA ASP A 478 16.70 -0.83 -17.22
C ASP A 478 16.97 0.24 -16.16
N TYR A 479 16.91 -0.13 -14.87
CA TYR A 479 17.31 0.73 -13.77
C TYR A 479 18.61 0.25 -13.16
N ASP A 480 19.54 1.18 -13.00
CA ASP A 480 20.85 0.95 -12.38
C ASP A 480 20.83 1.44 -10.92
N TYR A 481 21.01 0.52 -9.99
CA TYR A 481 21.00 0.76 -8.54
C TYR A 481 22.41 0.91 -7.94
N GLY A 482 23.47 0.84 -8.78
CA GLY A 482 24.85 0.99 -8.34
C GLY A 482 25.60 -0.31 -8.18
N PRO A 483 26.83 -0.21 -7.66
CA PRO A 483 27.83 -1.26 -7.77
C PRO A 483 27.71 -2.31 -6.69
N GLU A 484 26.77 -3.08 -6.47
CA GLU A 484 26.73 -4.17 -5.72
C GLU A 484 26.15 -5.15 -5.24
N TYR A 485 25.81 -6.08 -4.88
CA TYR A 485 25.52 -7.45 -4.57
C TYR A 485 25.89 -8.41 -5.69
N THR A 486 25.48 -8.11 -6.90
CA THR A 486 25.62 -8.99 -8.05
C THR A 486 26.87 -8.64 -8.83
N PRO A 487 27.73 -9.61 -9.18
CA PRO A 487 28.90 -9.34 -10.01
C PRO A 487 28.55 -8.61 -11.30
N ALA A 488 29.33 -7.58 -11.65
CA ALA A 488 29.11 -6.74 -12.82
C ALA A 488 28.91 -7.53 -14.13
N SER A 489 29.55 -8.71 -14.26
CA SER A 489 29.38 -9.62 -15.41
C SER A 489 27.97 -10.15 -15.63
N ARG A 490 27.06 -9.99 -14.70
CA ARG A 490 25.65 -10.36 -14.85
C ARG A 490 24.82 -9.33 -15.59
N PHE A 491 25.33 -8.11 -15.76
CA PHE A 491 24.68 -7.03 -16.47
C PHE A 491 25.39 -6.76 -17.79
N SER A 492 24.63 -6.32 -18.78
CA SER A 492 25.18 -5.89 -20.06
C SER A 492 25.75 -4.48 -20.02
N TYR A 493 25.71 -3.82 -18.86
CA TYR A 493 26.15 -2.45 -18.64
C TYR A 493 26.95 -2.32 -17.35
N GLN A 494 27.75 -1.25 -17.23
CA GLN A 494 28.47 -0.88 -16.02
C GLN A 494 27.50 -0.32 -15.00
N ARG A 495 27.59 -0.74 -13.75
CA ARG A 495 26.73 -0.28 -12.67
C ARG A 495 27.33 0.95 -12.01
N ILE A 496 26.66 2.08 -12.19
CA ILE A 496 27.12 3.43 -11.80
C ILE A 496 26.34 3.92 -10.58
N GLY A 497 25.06 3.59 -10.48
CA GLY A 497 24.14 4.08 -9.46
C GLY A 497 23.37 5.32 -9.91
N ALA A 498 22.89 6.10 -8.96
CA ALA A 498 21.99 7.21 -9.17
C ALA A 498 22.71 8.57 -9.17
N TYR A 499 22.06 9.57 -9.75
CA TYR A 499 22.42 10.97 -9.51
C TYR A 499 21.73 11.48 -8.23
N ASN A 500 20.42 11.24 -8.10
CA ASN A 500 19.66 11.47 -6.88
C ASN A 500 18.72 10.27 -6.60
N GLY A 501 18.56 9.93 -5.33
CA GLY A 501 17.72 8.80 -4.92
C GLY A 501 18.45 7.47 -4.99
N GLY A 502 17.75 6.39 -5.38
CA GLY A 502 18.26 5.01 -5.37
C GLY A 502 18.62 4.45 -6.73
N SER A 503 18.17 5.06 -7.83
CA SER A 503 18.33 4.53 -9.18
C SER A 503 18.53 5.60 -10.25
N SER A 504 19.12 5.21 -11.38
CA SER A 504 19.12 5.96 -12.64
C SER A 504 18.56 5.10 -13.77
N LEU A 505 17.95 5.72 -14.77
CA LEU A 505 17.50 5.01 -15.97
C LEU A 505 18.70 4.77 -16.89
N VAL A 506 19.02 3.50 -17.19
CA VAL A 506 20.11 3.12 -18.10
C VAL A 506 19.55 2.67 -19.44
N LEU A 507 20.13 3.19 -20.50
CA LEU A 507 19.90 2.72 -21.88
C LEU A 507 21.18 2.05 -22.34
N SER A 508 21.10 0.78 -22.75
CA SER A 508 22.29 0.00 -23.11
C SER A 508 22.04 -0.94 -24.28
N GLY A 509 23.11 -1.38 -24.91
CA GLY A 509 23.06 -2.32 -26.03
C GLY A 509 23.98 -1.90 -27.19
N THR A 510 23.73 -2.38 -28.39
CA THR A 510 24.48 -1.96 -29.59
C THR A 510 23.85 -0.72 -30.19
N LEU A 511 24.59 0.38 -30.21
CA LEU A 511 24.17 1.62 -30.87
C LEU A 511 24.74 1.64 -32.31
N ALA A 512 23.94 1.19 -33.28
CA ALA A 512 24.31 1.17 -34.70
C ALA A 512 23.65 2.28 -35.52
N ASP A 513 22.50 2.79 -35.06
CA ASP A 513 21.78 3.92 -35.66
C ASP A 513 21.11 4.77 -34.56
N ASP A 514 20.53 5.90 -34.97
CA ASP A 514 19.85 6.81 -34.06
C ASP A 514 18.70 6.09 -33.32
N ASN A 515 18.66 6.22 -32.01
CA ASN A 515 17.58 5.72 -31.16
C ASN A 515 16.76 6.89 -30.61
N THR A 516 15.47 6.92 -30.92
CA THR A 516 14.52 7.90 -30.36
C THR A 516 13.77 7.27 -29.19
N VAL A 517 14.06 7.75 -27.99
CA VAL A 517 13.48 7.26 -26.73
C VAL A 517 12.39 8.23 -26.30
N ARG A 518 11.16 7.75 -26.21
CA ARG A 518 10.05 8.48 -25.59
C ARG A 518 10.07 8.25 -24.09
N LEU A 519 10.01 9.32 -23.30
CA LEU A 519 10.06 9.22 -21.84
C LEU A 519 8.72 9.64 -21.20
N TYR A 520 8.32 10.89 -21.35
CA TYR A 520 7.19 11.43 -20.61
C TYR A 520 6.12 12.04 -21.50
N LYS A 521 4.86 11.68 -21.24
CA LYS A 521 3.67 12.38 -21.73
C LYS A 521 3.45 13.61 -20.85
N THR A 522 3.31 14.80 -21.45
CA THR A 522 3.26 16.05 -20.71
C THR A 522 2.26 17.05 -21.29
N ALA A 523 2.01 18.13 -20.55
CA ALA A 523 1.37 19.37 -21.03
C ALA A 523 2.11 20.57 -20.43
N LEU A 524 3.42 20.64 -20.68
CA LEU A 524 4.31 21.65 -20.11
C LEU A 524 4.32 22.92 -20.98
N GLY A 525 4.04 24.06 -20.37
CA GLY A 525 4.10 25.36 -21.02
C GLY A 525 5.52 25.89 -21.11
N VAL A 526 5.91 26.41 -22.26
CA VAL A 526 7.21 27.02 -22.49
C VAL A 526 7.13 28.53 -22.30
N THR A 527 7.98 29.09 -21.46
CA THR A 527 8.16 30.55 -21.26
C THR A 527 9.40 31.05 -22.01
N SER A 528 9.62 32.36 -22.04
CA SER A 528 10.85 32.95 -22.62
C SER A 528 12.10 32.65 -21.80
N GLY A 529 11.95 32.18 -20.55
CA GLY A 529 13.06 31.77 -19.69
C GLY A 529 13.19 30.25 -19.57
N SER A 530 12.42 29.47 -20.35
CA SER A 530 12.45 28.02 -20.26
C SER A 530 13.73 27.41 -20.80
N ALA A 531 14.26 26.48 -20.01
CA ALA A 531 15.42 25.65 -20.39
C ALA A 531 15.20 24.21 -19.91
N LEU A 532 15.54 23.25 -20.76
CA LEU A 532 15.60 21.84 -20.45
C LEU A 532 17.02 21.43 -20.11
N SER A 533 17.21 20.75 -18.98
CA SER A 533 18.49 20.18 -18.60
C SER A 533 18.40 18.66 -18.48
N LEU A 534 19.46 17.98 -18.92
CA LEU A 534 19.66 16.54 -18.74
C LEU A 534 20.98 16.31 -18.00
N THR A 535 20.90 15.59 -16.89
CA THR A 535 22.09 15.06 -16.21
C THR A 535 22.26 13.60 -16.61
N TYR A 536 23.43 13.26 -17.12
CA TYR A 536 23.71 11.93 -17.69
C TYR A 536 25.15 11.48 -17.40
N ASN A 537 25.41 10.19 -17.58
CA ASN A 537 26.72 9.59 -17.55
C ASN A 537 26.87 8.61 -18.71
N LYS A 538 27.95 8.78 -19.51
CA LYS A 538 28.30 7.96 -20.68
C LYS A 538 29.63 7.27 -20.41
N PRO A 539 29.64 6.04 -19.86
CA PRO A 539 30.88 5.36 -19.47
C PRO A 539 31.55 4.57 -20.58
N SER A 540 30.88 4.29 -21.71
CA SER A 540 31.41 3.48 -22.80
C SER A 540 32.70 4.05 -23.36
N ALA A 541 33.66 3.17 -23.66
CA ALA A 541 34.90 3.59 -24.29
C ALA A 541 34.64 4.03 -25.74
N ASP A 542 35.41 5.00 -26.23
CA ASP A 542 35.36 5.49 -27.59
C ASP A 542 33.96 5.98 -28.05
N ASP A 543 33.12 6.41 -27.09
CA ASP A 543 31.79 6.89 -27.34
C ASP A 543 31.78 8.27 -27.98
N ASP A 544 31.46 8.33 -29.27
CA ASP A 544 31.29 9.53 -30.07
C ASP A 544 29.81 9.84 -30.40
N SER A 545 28.84 9.10 -29.76
CA SER A 545 27.42 9.38 -29.92
C SER A 545 27.03 10.75 -29.37
N GLU A 546 26.02 11.37 -29.94
CA GLU A 546 25.51 12.64 -29.42
C GLU A 546 24.14 12.45 -28.77
N LEU A 547 23.89 13.17 -27.66
CA LEU A 547 22.58 13.24 -27.03
C LEU A 547 21.86 14.51 -27.51
N ARG A 548 20.59 14.36 -27.86
CA ARG A 548 19.67 15.45 -28.17
C ARG A 548 18.38 15.25 -27.39
N LEU A 549 17.87 16.30 -26.77
CA LEU A 549 16.53 16.22 -26.20
C LEU A 549 15.48 16.14 -27.33
N ALA A 550 14.55 15.21 -27.19
CA ALA A 550 13.44 15.02 -28.11
C ALA A 550 12.18 15.66 -27.51
N VAL A 551 11.69 16.73 -28.16
CA VAL A 551 10.50 17.46 -27.71
C VAL A 551 9.44 17.36 -28.80
N VAL A 552 8.23 16.96 -28.43
CA VAL A 552 7.05 17.04 -29.27
C VAL A 552 6.18 18.19 -28.79
N LEU A 553 5.89 19.12 -29.67
CA LEU A 553 5.02 20.25 -29.37
C LEU A 553 3.56 19.89 -29.66
N ALA A 554 2.63 20.31 -28.77
CA ALA A 554 1.21 20.08 -28.97
C ALA A 554 0.63 20.69 -30.25
N SER A 555 1.28 21.74 -30.77
CA SER A 555 0.93 22.39 -32.05
C SER A 555 1.35 21.61 -33.31
N ASP A 556 2.31 20.65 -33.16
CA ASP A 556 2.83 19.84 -34.26
C ASP A 556 3.23 18.45 -33.73
N PRO A 557 2.24 17.59 -33.40
CA PRO A 557 2.48 16.33 -32.68
C PRO A 557 3.22 15.28 -33.52
N ASP A 558 3.22 15.42 -34.85
CA ASP A 558 3.90 14.49 -35.74
C ASP A 558 5.40 14.77 -35.86
N LYS A 559 5.85 15.91 -35.32
CA LYS A 559 7.25 16.35 -35.45
C LYS A 559 8.00 16.26 -34.11
N VAL A 560 9.11 15.53 -34.14
CA VAL A 560 10.07 15.54 -33.03
C VAL A 560 11.08 16.69 -33.26
N VAL A 561 11.04 17.69 -32.39
CA VAL A 561 12.05 18.74 -32.31
C VAL A 561 13.25 18.20 -31.55
N GLN A 562 14.41 18.19 -32.17
CA GLN A 562 15.65 17.75 -31.57
C GLN A 562 16.47 18.96 -31.08
N LEU A 563 16.76 19.01 -29.80
CA LEU A 563 17.55 20.06 -29.19
C LEU A 563 18.94 19.51 -28.82
N PRO A 564 20.01 19.96 -29.48
CA PRO A 564 21.34 19.45 -29.21
C PRO A 564 21.80 19.72 -27.76
N LEU A 565 22.37 18.72 -27.11
CA LEU A 565 23.07 18.87 -25.83
C LEU A 565 24.55 19.01 -26.10
N HIS A 566 25.04 20.26 -26.14
CA HIS A 566 26.43 20.56 -26.47
C HIS A 566 27.40 19.90 -25.52
N GLY A 567 28.43 19.26 -26.08
CA GLY A 567 29.44 18.54 -25.32
C GLY A 567 29.15 17.08 -25.02
N SER A 568 27.97 16.58 -25.44
CA SER A 568 27.58 15.19 -25.26
C SER A 568 28.25 14.19 -26.22
N GLY A 569 28.93 14.66 -27.27
CA GLY A 569 29.59 13.84 -28.32
C GLY A 569 30.87 13.13 -27.83
N ARG A 570 30.95 12.73 -26.58
CA ARG A 570 32.10 12.01 -26.01
C ARG A 570 31.73 11.31 -24.71
N ARG A 571 32.58 10.35 -24.32
CA ARG A 571 32.55 9.73 -22.98
C ARG A 571 32.65 10.79 -21.89
N THR A 572 31.87 10.60 -20.78
CA THR A 572 31.94 11.45 -19.59
C THR A 572 32.88 10.88 -18.52
N GLN A 573 33.33 11.73 -17.62
CA GLN A 573 34.05 11.32 -16.39
C GLN A 573 33.12 11.48 -15.20
N GLY A 574 32.06 10.67 -15.13
CA GLY A 574 31.00 10.80 -14.12
C GLY A 574 29.81 11.59 -14.66
N TRP A 575 28.96 12.04 -13.74
CA TRP A 575 27.75 12.78 -14.07
C TRP A 575 28.04 14.14 -14.68
N THR A 576 27.33 14.46 -15.76
CA THR A 576 27.46 15.71 -16.50
C THR A 576 26.06 16.26 -16.79
N THR A 577 25.85 17.55 -16.57
CA THR A 577 24.59 18.22 -16.91
C THR A 577 24.79 19.08 -18.14
N ALA A 578 23.92 18.92 -19.13
CA ALA A 578 23.82 19.78 -20.31
C ALA A 578 22.44 20.40 -20.41
N THR A 579 22.35 21.61 -20.93
CA THR A 579 21.12 22.39 -20.99
C THR A 579 20.85 22.84 -22.42
N ALA A 580 19.58 22.79 -22.82
CA ALA A 580 19.07 23.34 -24.08
C ALA A 580 18.08 24.48 -23.80
N ASP A 581 18.27 25.61 -24.48
CA ASP A 581 17.38 26.75 -24.42
C ASP A 581 16.09 26.48 -25.21
N LEU A 582 14.96 26.80 -24.64
CA LEU A 582 13.62 26.68 -25.23
C LEU A 582 12.97 28.03 -25.57
N SER A 583 13.64 29.14 -25.36
CA SER A 583 13.09 30.50 -25.54
C SER A 583 12.45 30.70 -26.93
N ALA A 584 12.98 30.05 -27.98
CA ALA A 584 12.43 30.07 -29.34
C ALA A 584 11.01 29.46 -29.45
N TYR A 585 10.60 28.68 -28.49
CA TYR A 585 9.29 28.00 -28.43
C TYR A 585 8.36 28.62 -27.37
N ALA A 586 8.67 29.80 -26.86
CA ALA A 586 7.87 30.50 -25.87
C ALA A 586 6.40 30.63 -26.30
N GLY A 587 5.47 30.33 -25.38
CA GLY A 587 4.03 30.30 -25.61
C GLY A 587 3.48 28.98 -26.14
N GLN A 588 4.34 28.03 -26.50
CA GLN A 588 3.94 26.69 -26.92
C GLN A 588 3.82 25.73 -25.75
N LYS A 589 3.25 24.55 -25.98
CA LYS A 589 3.15 23.45 -25.02
C LYS A 589 3.94 22.25 -25.50
N ILE A 590 4.70 21.65 -24.61
CA ILE A 590 5.38 20.38 -24.82
C ILE A 590 4.39 19.27 -24.48
N ALA A 591 4.10 18.40 -25.44
CA ALA A 591 3.21 17.26 -25.29
C ALA A 591 3.95 15.95 -24.96
N SER A 592 5.23 15.86 -25.34
CA SER A 592 6.09 14.72 -25.01
C SER A 592 7.55 15.16 -24.86
N LEU A 593 8.21 14.59 -23.84
CA LEU A 593 9.65 14.70 -23.62
C LEU A 593 10.32 13.35 -23.86
N GLY A 594 11.53 13.37 -24.41
CA GLY A 594 12.34 12.21 -24.66
C GLY A 594 13.79 12.55 -24.98
N LEU A 595 14.48 11.58 -25.54
CA LEU A 595 15.90 11.66 -25.89
C LEU A 595 16.12 11.05 -27.28
N VAL A 596 16.98 11.65 -28.07
CA VAL A 596 17.61 11.00 -29.22
C VAL A 596 19.04 10.69 -28.85
N VAL A 597 19.39 9.42 -28.91
CA VAL A 597 20.78 8.95 -28.90
C VAL A 597 21.21 8.83 -30.34
N ALA A 598 21.94 9.83 -30.82
CA ALA A 598 22.41 9.85 -32.21
C ALA A 598 23.73 9.04 -32.33
N ALA A 599 23.71 8.07 -33.22
CA ALA A 599 24.84 7.20 -33.43
C ALA A 599 26.05 7.99 -34.01
N GLY A 600 27.28 7.59 -33.63
CA GLY A 600 28.50 8.13 -34.19
C GLY A 600 28.86 7.56 -35.54
N ALA A 601 30.12 7.68 -35.91
CA ALA A 601 30.61 7.22 -37.19
C ALA A 601 30.70 5.69 -37.36
N GLN A 602 30.81 4.98 -36.22
CA GLN A 602 30.86 3.51 -36.16
C GLN A 602 29.90 3.01 -35.09
N PRO A 603 29.36 1.79 -35.22
CA PRO A 603 28.56 1.15 -34.17
C PRO A 603 29.35 0.99 -32.86
N ILE A 604 28.69 1.22 -31.75
CA ILE A 604 29.22 0.99 -30.40
C ILE A 604 28.50 -0.24 -29.84
N GLU A 605 29.18 -1.38 -29.69
CA GLU A 605 28.53 -2.64 -29.30
C GLU A 605 28.15 -2.68 -27.81
N ASP A 606 28.92 -2.05 -26.95
CA ASP A 606 28.70 -1.96 -25.50
C ASP A 606 28.28 -0.55 -25.09
N TYR A 607 27.40 0.06 -25.87
CA TYR A 607 26.89 1.39 -25.59
C TYR A 607 26.12 1.43 -24.27
N GLN A 608 26.37 2.50 -23.52
CA GLN A 608 25.63 2.81 -22.30
C GLN A 608 25.52 4.31 -22.09
N VAL A 609 24.30 4.73 -21.70
CA VAL A 609 24.07 6.03 -21.07
C VAL A 609 23.13 5.88 -19.89
N ASN A 610 23.54 6.43 -18.75
CA ASN A 610 22.67 6.56 -17.58
C ASN A 610 22.08 7.96 -17.55
N LEU A 611 20.75 8.05 -17.36
CA LEU A 611 20.01 9.29 -17.19
C LEU A 611 19.81 9.50 -15.68
N GLY A 612 20.40 10.55 -15.13
CA GLY A 612 20.40 10.83 -13.70
C GLY A 612 19.35 11.88 -13.29
N ALA A 613 19.06 12.85 -14.17
CA ALA A 613 17.99 13.82 -13.95
C ALA A 613 17.56 14.48 -15.27
N LEU A 614 16.26 14.78 -15.38
CA LEU A 614 15.67 15.56 -16.45
C LEU A 614 14.79 16.66 -15.84
N ALA A 615 15.08 17.93 -16.17
CA ALA A 615 14.35 19.04 -15.58
C ALA A 615 14.01 20.13 -16.61
N LEU A 616 12.82 20.71 -16.49
CA LEU A 616 12.39 21.94 -17.16
C LEU A 616 12.31 23.06 -16.13
N HIS A 617 13.06 24.11 -16.33
CA HIS A 617 12.96 25.35 -15.57
C HIS A 617 12.29 26.43 -16.43
N ASP A 618 11.48 27.29 -15.81
CA ASP A 618 10.73 28.35 -16.48
C ASP A 618 11.38 29.75 -16.34
N GLY A 619 12.57 29.79 -15.73
CA GLY A 619 13.31 31.02 -15.45
C GLY A 619 12.87 31.74 -14.16
N VAL A 620 11.93 31.19 -13.40
CA VAL A 620 11.47 31.73 -12.11
C VAL A 620 12.14 30.97 -10.98
N ASP A 621 12.66 31.67 -9.98
CA ASP A 621 13.15 31.05 -8.75
C ASP A 621 11.96 30.47 -7.96
N ARG A 622 11.97 29.15 -7.78
CA ARG A 622 10.95 28.39 -7.05
C ARG A 622 11.52 27.70 -5.81
N THR A 623 12.69 28.17 -5.37
CA THR A 623 13.32 27.64 -4.15
C THR A 623 12.34 27.72 -2.96
N PRO A 624 11.97 26.59 -2.36
CA PRO A 624 11.05 26.60 -1.23
C PRO A 624 11.62 27.36 -0.03
N ASP A 625 10.73 27.91 0.78
CA ASP A 625 11.11 28.48 2.06
C ASP A 625 11.73 27.42 2.98
N LYS A 626 12.61 27.88 3.86
CA LYS A 626 13.17 27.03 4.91
C LYS A 626 12.03 26.42 5.76
N PRO A 627 12.00 25.09 5.96
CA PRO A 627 11.01 24.45 6.81
C PRO A 627 10.96 25.04 8.22
N SER A 628 9.78 25.08 8.81
CA SER A 628 9.58 25.65 10.14
C SER A 628 8.97 24.64 11.11
N GLY A 629 9.19 24.86 12.41
CA GLY A 629 8.61 24.04 13.47
C GLY A 629 9.23 22.64 13.61
N LEU A 630 10.37 22.37 12.99
CA LEU A 630 11.08 21.09 13.13
C LEU A 630 11.38 20.81 14.61
N ARG A 631 10.94 19.66 15.08
CA ARG A 631 11.21 19.15 16.42
C ARG A 631 11.27 17.63 16.45
N ILE A 632 11.97 17.11 17.43
CA ILE A 632 11.90 15.70 17.80
C ILE A 632 10.62 15.53 18.63
N SER A 633 9.67 14.75 18.11
CA SER A 633 8.43 14.44 18.83
C SER A 633 8.62 13.27 19.80
N GLN A 634 9.46 12.29 19.43
CA GLN A 634 9.78 11.15 20.27
C GLN A 634 11.15 10.58 19.89
N LEU A 635 11.89 10.06 20.87
CA LEU A 635 13.16 9.37 20.69
C LEU A 635 13.18 8.14 21.59
N LEU A 636 13.44 6.96 21.02
CA LEU A 636 13.43 5.65 21.66
C LEU A 636 14.80 4.99 21.50
N PRO A 637 15.76 5.28 22.39
CA PRO A 637 17.12 4.80 22.22
C PRO A 637 17.26 3.27 22.33
N GLU A 638 16.41 2.62 23.12
CA GLU A 638 16.45 1.18 23.32
C GLU A 638 16.08 0.39 22.08
N THR A 639 15.18 0.93 21.27
CA THR A 639 14.71 0.30 20.02
C THR A 639 15.28 0.95 18.77
N GLY A 640 16.08 2.03 18.96
CA GLY A 640 16.72 2.72 17.83
C GLY A 640 15.73 3.48 16.93
N GLU A 641 14.81 4.24 17.51
CA GLU A 641 13.76 4.92 16.75
C GLU A 641 13.65 6.39 17.08
N LEU A 642 13.36 7.18 16.04
CA LEU A 642 13.23 8.63 16.14
C LEU A 642 11.97 9.09 15.38
N PHE A 643 11.16 9.91 16.03
CA PHE A 643 9.99 10.54 15.44
C PHE A 643 10.20 12.04 15.33
N LEU A 644 9.96 12.58 14.15
CA LEU A 644 10.10 14.00 13.86
C LEU A 644 8.73 14.59 13.51
N SER A 645 8.59 15.89 13.77
CA SER A 645 7.44 16.64 13.26
C SER A 645 7.84 18.07 12.91
N TRP A 646 7.08 18.70 12.00
CA TRP A 646 7.32 20.07 11.50
C TRP A 646 6.01 20.71 11.01
N LYS A 647 6.06 21.89 10.43
CA LYS A 647 4.94 22.51 9.73
C LYS A 647 5.11 22.28 8.24
N ARG A 648 4.12 21.66 7.63
CA ARG A 648 4.09 21.36 6.20
C ARG A 648 3.62 22.58 5.40
N SER A 649 4.29 22.87 4.27
CA SER A 649 3.85 23.80 3.22
C SER A 649 2.88 23.11 2.25
N SER A 650 2.27 23.86 1.35
CA SER A 650 1.40 23.32 0.31
C SER A 650 2.17 22.38 -0.65
N TYR A 651 1.47 21.42 -1.25
CA TYR A 651 2.07 20.50 -2.22
C TYR A 651 2.53 21.23 -3.51
N ASP A 652 1.92 22.38 -3.81
CA ASP A 652 2.32 23.21 -4.95
C ASP A 652 3.68 23.89 -4.76
N GLU A 653 4.07 24.14 -3.51
CA GLU A 653 5.35 24.74 -3.14
C GLU A 653 6.43 23.71 -2.81
N VAL A 654 6.03 22.59 -2.18
CA VAL A 654 6.95 21.54 -1.70
C VAL A 654 6.44 20.18 -2.11
N ARG A 655 7.24 19.44 -2.87
CA ARG A 655 6.90 18.07 -3.30
C ARG A 655 7.27 17.02 -2.25
N ARG A 656 8.34 17.27 -1.49
CA ARG A 656 8.77 16.38 -0.40
C ARG A 656 9.67 17.13 0.58
N TYR A 657 9.85 16.55 1.75
CA TYR A 657 10.85 16.93 2.73
C TYR A 657 11.88 15.82 2.86
N ASP A 658 13.16 16.15 2.65
CA ASP A 658 14.28 15.25 2.84
C ASP A 658 14.85 15.43 4.25
N VAL A 659 15.13 14.31 4.92
CA VAL A 659 15.62 14.24 6.30
C VAL A 659 17.07 13.75 6.30
N TYR A 660 17.93 14.43 7.07
CA TYR A 660 19.34 14.06 7.22
C TYR A 660 19.73 14.06 8.69
N LEU A 661 20.66 13.17 9.03
CA LEU A 661 21.46 13.25 10.25
C LEU A 661 22.87 13.71 9.85
N ASP A 662 23.27 14.89 10.32
CA ASP A 662 24.45 15.59 9.83
C ASP A 662 24.43 15.69 8.29
N ASP A 663 25.20 14.87 7.56
CA ASP A 663 25.20 14.82 6.10
C ASP A 663 24.67 13.49 5.55
N THR A 664 24.28 12.54 6.43
CA THR A 664 23.72 11.24 6.03
C THR A 664 22.24 11.37 5.74
N TYR A 665 21.83 10.98 4.55
CA TYR A 665 20.42 10.95 4.14
C TYR A 665 19.66 9.83 4.86
N LEU A 666 18.55 10.16 5.52
CA LEU A 666 17.70 9.24 6.26
C LEU A 666 16.37 8.93 5.56
N GLY A 667 16.14 9.53 4.40
CA GLY A 667 14.88 9.38 3.66
C GLY A 667 14.08 10.67 3.56
N GLY A 668 12.83 10.56 3.15
CA GLY A 668 11.95 11.71 3.00
C GLY A 668 10.50 11.34 2.75
N ILE A 669 9.62 12.34 2.85
CA ILE A 669 8.18 12.20 2.67
C ILE A 669 7.56 13.58 2.41
N TYR A 670 6.39 13.63 1.80
CA TYR A 670 5.51 14.80 1.85
C TYR A 670 4.49 14.62 2.99
N ASP A 671 4.87 15.01 4.18
CA ASP A 671 4.04 14.99 5.38
C ASP A 671 4.54 16.06 6.36
N ASP A 672 3.95 16.13 7.55
CA ASP A 672 4.41 16.93 8.69
C ASP A 672 4.97 16.09 9.86
N VAL A 673 5.09 14.77 9.65
CA VAL A 673 5.70 13.80 10.56
C VAL A 673 6.61 12.84 9.80
N TYR A 674 7.60 12.27 10.49
CA TYR A 674 8.47 11.23 9.94
C TYR A 674 8.98 10.30 11.05
N TYR A 675 8.98 8.99 10.77
CA TYR A 675 9.48 7.94 11.63
C TYR A 675 10.80 7.38 11.06
N VAL A 676 11.87 7.44 11.83
CA VAL A 676 13.20 6.90 11.46
C VAL A 676 13.43 5.61 12.23
N LYS A 677 13.73 4.54 11.52
CA LYS A 677 14.00 3.19 12.01
C LYS A 677 15.51 2.96 12.14
N HIS A 678 15.92 2.07 13.04
CA HIS A 678 17.34 1.70 13.28
C HIS A 678 18.23 2.91 13.59
N PHE A 679 17.70 3.88 14.31
CA PHE A 679 18.40 5.09 14.67
C PHE A 679 19.35 4.85 15.85
N THR A 680 20.66 4.85 15.60
CA THR A 680 21.69 4.47 16.59
C THR A 680 22.55 5.64 17.08
N ALA A 681 22.35 6.85 16.55
CA ALA A 681 23.18 7.99 16.92
C ALA A 681 22.90 8.48 18.34
N ALA A 682 23.96 8.71 19.12
CA ALA A 682 23.88 9.25 20.47
C ALA A 682 23.69 10.77 20.50
N SER A 683 24.12 11.48 19.48
CA SER A 683 23.98 12.92 19.31
C SER A 683 24.21 13.30 17.85
N GLY A 684 23.74 14.47 17.46
CA GLY A 684 23.93 14.99 16.09
C GLY A 684 23.00 16.16 15.77
N THR A 685 23.02 16.57 14.51
CA THR A 685 22.16 17.61 13.96
C THR A 685 21.24 17.00 12.93
N LEU A 686 19.96 16.95 13.25
CA LEU A 686 18.93 16.59 12.28
C LEU A 686 18.64 17.78 11.38
N LYS A 687 18.58 17.54 10.08
CA LYS A 687 18.29 18.55 9.06
C LYS A 687 17.05 18.17 8.29
N LEU A 688 16.21 19.15 8.00
CA LEU A 688 15.03 18.99 7.16
C LEU A 688 15.14 19.97 5.99
N VAL A 689 15.05 19.46 4.77
CA VAL A 689 15.17 20.23 3.53
C VAL A 689 13.89 20.06 2.72
N ALA A 690 13.24 21.17 2.36
CA ALA A 690 12.10 21.12 1.44
C ALA A 690 12.59 21.09 -0.01
N VAL A 691 11.97 20.25 -0.83
CA VAL A 691 12.25 20.10 -2.27
C VAL A 691 11.04 20.59 -3.05
N GLY A 692 11.28 21.57 -3.93
CA GLY A 692 10.27 22.20 -4.78
C GLY A 692 9.87 21.38 -6.01
N PRO A 693 8.86 21.82 -6.77
CA PRO A 693 8.37 21.13 -7.94
C PRO A 693 9.36 21.11 -9.12
N ASP A 694 10.35 21.97 -9.12
CA ASP A 694 11.45 22.05 -10.11
C ASP A 694 12.73 21.38 -9.62
N GLY A 695 12.69 20.70 -8.46
CA GLY A 695 13.83 20.06 -7.83
C GLY A 695 14.71 21.01 -7.00
N SER A 696 14.39 22.32 -6.93
CA SER A 696 15.10 23.28 -6.08
C SER A 696 14.99 22.91 -4.60
N ARG A 697 16.04 23.21 -3.83
CA ARG A 697 16.17 22.79 -2.43
C ARG A 697 16.25 24.00 -1.51
N SER A 698 15.47 23.98 -0.44
CA SER A 698 15.48 25.02 0.58
C SER A 698 16.78 25.03 1.40
N LYS A 699 16.99 26.10 2.14
CA LYS A 699 17.91 26.06 3.27
C LYS A 699 17.40 25.07 4.32
N PRO A 700 18.27 24.29 5.00
CA PRO A 700 17.85 23.31 5.98
C PRO A 700 17.29 23.95 7.26
N ALA A 701 16.18 23.45 7.77
CA ALA A 701 15.85 23.60 9.19
C ALA A 701 16.66 22.57 9.98
N THR A 702 17.04 22.91 11.20
CA THR A 702 17.91 22.04 12.01
C THR A 702 17.42 21.93 13.44
N VAL A 703 17.57 20.76 14.03
CA VAL A 703 17.42 20.50 15.46
C VAL A 703 18.57 19.62 15.93
N GLN A 704 19.20 20.02 17.04
CA GLN A 704 20.25 19.22 17.67
C GLN A 704 19.65 18.30 18.73
N PHE A 705 20.23 17.13 18.88
CA PHE A 705 19.91 16.22 19.97
C PHE A 705 21.17 15.66 20.62
N ASP A 706 21.02 15.26 21.88
CA ASP A 706 22.07 14.66 22.69
C ASP A 706 21.39 13.74 23.72
N LEU A 707 21.50 12.42 23.51
CA LEU A 707 20.87 11.43 24.37
C LEU A 707 21.33 11.51 25.82
N ALA A 708 22.50 12.10 26.10
CA ALA A 708 22.93 12.30 27.46
C ALA A 708 22.02 13.24 28.29
N LYS A 709 21.15 13.99 27.64
CA LYS A 709 20.11 14.85 28.27
C LYS A 709 18.81 14.13 28.54
N ALA A 710 18.54 13.07 27.82
CA ALA A 710 17.31 12.29 27.98
C ALA A 710 17.35 11.45 29.25
N PRO A 711 16.22 11.17 29.90
CA PRO A 711 16.10 10.03 30.80
C PRO A 711 16.47 8.74 30.04
N THR A 712 17.24 7.85 30.67
CA THR A 712 17.68 6.59 30.05
C THR A 712 17.28 5.39 30.91
N GLY A 713 17.27 4.19 30.32
CA GLY A 713 16.92 2.97 31.02
C GLY A 713 15.50 3.03 31.58
N VAL A 714 14.57 3.61 30.81
CA VAL A 714 13.15 3.67 31.22
C VAL A 714 12.60 2.24 31.26
N THR A 715 12.06 1.87 32.39
CA THR A 715 11.40 0.59 32.61
C THR A 715 10.05 0.79 33.26
N ALA A 716 9.13 -0.13 33.04
CA ALA A 716 7.83 -0.10 33.69
C ALA A 716 7.41 -1.51 34.09
N THR A 717 6.74 -1.61 35.23
CA THR A 717 6.15 -2.86 35.74
C THR A 717 4.71 -2.58 36.15
N ALA A 718 3.78 -3.25 35.49
CA ALA A 718 2.36 -3.18 35.84
C ALA A 718 2.00 -4.21 36.90
N GLU A 719 1.22 -3.80 37.90
CA GLU A 719 0.79 -4.65 39.00
C GLU A 719 -0.72 -4.86 38.96
N ARG A 720 -1.17 -6.02 39.45
CA ARG A 720 -2.61 -6.39 39.44
C ARG A 720 -3.51 -5.50 40.31
N ASP A 721 -2.93 -4.64 41.16
CA ASP A 721 -3.68 -3.64 41.93
C ASP A 721 -3.98 -2.35 41.12
N GLY A 722 -3.67 -2.35 39.83
CA GLY A 722 -3.83 -1.17 38.98
C GLY A 722 -2.75 -0.11 39.18
N THR A 723 -1.56 -0.51 39.59
CA THR A 723 -0.39 0.35 39.74
C THR A 723 0.63 0.05 38.64
N LEU A 724 1.10 1.08 37.91
CA LEU A 724 2.24 1.02 37.01
C LEU A 724 3.44 1.71 37.67
N LYS A 725 4.47 0.93 37.99
CA LYS A 725 5.73 1.42 38.56
C LYS A 725 6.71 1.70 37.43
N ALA A 726 7.09 2.96 37.25
CA ALA A 726 8.08 3.39 36.27
C ALA A 726 9.41 3.75 36.94
N ALA A 727 10.52 3.38 36.35
CA ALA A 727 11.87 3.70 36.80
C ALA A 727 12.75 4.12 35.64
N TRP A 728 13.73 4.99 35.91
CA TRP A 728 14.67 5.50 34.89
C TRP A 728 15.92 6.08 35.54
N THR A 729 16.96 6.29 34.74
CA THR A 729 18.12 7.09 35.09
C THR A 729 17.88 8.54 34.60
N PRO A 730 17.90 9.56 35.49
CA PRO A 730 17.70 10.94 35.07
C PRO A 730 18.79 11.42 34.12
N GLY A 731 18.40 12.18 33.10
CA GLY A 731 19.34 12.91 32.26
C GLY A 731 20.04 14.09 32.99
N ARG A 732 20.92 14.76 32.28
CA ARG A 732 21.77 15.82 32.86
C ARG A 732 21.05 17.13 33.11
N THR A 733 19.85 17.35 32.64
CA THR A 733 19.21 18.68 32.69
C THR A 733 18.66 19.07 34.05
N GLY A 734 18.28 18.13 34.90
CA GLY A 734 17.68 18.41 36.23
C GLY A 734 16.32 19.12 36.17
N GLN A 735 15.72 19.29 35.01
CA GLN A 735 14.41 19.89 34.78
C GLN A 735 13.29 18.91 35.21
N PRO A 736 12.09 19.40 35.59
CA PRO A 736 10.96 18.54 35.88
C PRO A 736 10.67 17.56 34.75
N LEU A 737 10.29 16.34 35.10
CA LEU A 737 9.94 15.30 34.15
C LEU A 737 8.44 15.10 34.14
N THR A 738 7.88 14.95 32.96
CA THR A 738 6.52 14.48 32.74
C THR A 738 6.56 13.00 32.43
N VAL A 739 5.82 12.22 33.20
CA VAL A 739 5.62 10.80 32.99
C VAL A 739 4.19 10.58 32.52
N GLU A 740 4.03 10.00 31.34
CA GLU A 740 2.73 9.75 30.73
C GLU A 740 2.64 8.27 30.36
N VAL A 741 1.56 7.61 30.72
CA VAL A 741 1.19 6.30 30.21
C VAL A 741 -0.05 6.42 29.36
N ARG A 742 -0.02 5.82 28.18
CA ARG A 742 -1.12 5.79 27.24
C ARG A 742 -1.39 4.36 26.81
N GLY A 743 -2.66 3.93 26.89
CA GLY A 743 -3.10 2.66 26.32
C GLY A 743 -3.06 2.70 24.79
N LEU A 744 -2.65 1.61 24.18
CA LEU A 744 -2.53 1.51 22.71
C LEU A 744 -3.74 0.84 22.07
N ASP A 745 -4.67 0.33 22.85
CA ASP A 745 -5.91 -0.24 22.34
C ASP A 745 -6.93 0.88 22.11
N THR A 746 -7.25 1.15 20.85
CA THR A 746 -8.20 2.19 20.44
C THR A 746 -9.64 1.91 20.89
N ALA A 747 -9.98 0.64 21.11
CA ALA A 747 -11.29 0.26 21.66
C ALA A 747 -11.40 0.54 23.17
N ARG A 748 -10.27 0.72 23.85
CA ARG A 748 -10.16 0.97 25.30
C ARG A 748 -9.17 2.11 25.58
N PRO A 749 -9.47 3.33 25.13
CA PRO A 749 -8.55 4.45 25.27
C PRO A 749 -8.26 4.76 26.75
N PHE A 750 -6.99 4.94 27.05
CA PHE A 750 -6.54 5.28 28.39
C PHE A 750 -5.34 6.21 28.34
N THR A 751 -5.33 7.24 29.15
CA THR A 751 -4.16 8.14 29.31
C THR A 751 -4.07 8.62 30.75
N LYS A 752 -2.87 8.53 31.31
CA LYS A 752 -2.59 9.09 32.63
C LYS A 752 -1.23 9.76 32.64
N LYS A 753 -1.14 10.89 33.32
CA LYS A 753 0.03 11.76 33.31
C LYS A 753 0.35 12.28 34.71
N VAL A 754 1.63 12.37 35.06
CA VAL A 754 2.13 12.94 36.31
C VAL A 754 3.44 13.71 36.05
N THR A 755 3.64 14.81 36.77
CA THR A 755 4.92 15.53 36.75
C THR A 755 5.71 15.24 38.02
N VAL A 756 7.00 14.93 37.87
CA VAL A 756 7.92 14.61 38.95
C VAL A 756 9.17 15.52 38.91
N PRO A 757 9.88 15.72 40.05
CA PRO A 757 11.14 16.45 40.02
C PRO A 757 12.17 15.85 39.07
N GLY A 758 12.98 16.67 38.40
CA GLY A 758 13.94 16.22 37.38
C GLY A 758 15.06 15.29 37.84
N LYS A 759 15.25 15.15 39.14
CA LYS A 759 16.19 14.19 39.75
C LYS A 759 15.52 12.88 40.18
N SER A 760 14.19 12.75 39.93
CA SER A 760 13.48 11.53 40.24
C SER A 760 14.00 10.38 39.40
N THR A 761 14.12 9.21 40.00
CA THR A 761 14.53 7.96 39.35
C THR A 761 13.35 7.03 39.09
N GLY A 762 12.13 7.46 39.38
CA GLY A 762 10.93 6.67 39.17
C GLY A 762 9.68 7.32 39.76
N THR A 763 8.54 6.73 39.44
CA THR A 763 7.22 7.08 40.00
C THR A 763 6.26 5.92 39.90
N ALA A 764 5.11 6.03 40.59
CA ALA A 764 4.02 5.09 40.47
C ALA A 764 2.77 5.80 39.96
N LEU A 765 2.12 5.23 38.93
CA LEU A 765 0.83 5.67 38.42
C LEU A 765 -0.23 4.65 38.84
N THR A 766 -1.16 5.08 39.70
CA THR A 766 -2.24 4.22 40.23
C THR A 766 -3.49 4.34 39.36
N GLY A 767 -4.37 3.33 39.35
CA GLY A 767 -5.60 3.34 38.57
C GLY A 767 -5.36 3.21 37.07
N VAL A 768 -4.30 2.47 36.70
CA VAL A 768 -4.10 2.01 35.32
C VAL A 768 -4.98 0.76 35.06
N PRO A 769 -5.29 0.45 33.79
CA PRO A 769 -6.01 -0.79 33.45
C PRO A 769 -5.32 -2.06 34.00
N VAL A 770 -6.10 -3.12 34.19
CA VAL A 770 -5.65 -4.47 34.53
C VAL A 770 -6.30 -5.49 33.61
N ASP A 771 -6.09 -5.29 32.33
CA ASP A 771 -6.78 -5.96 31.22
C ASP A 771 -5.82 -6.55 30.18
N GLY A 772 -4.52 -6.63 30.50
CA GLY A 772 -3.50 -7.17 29.59
C GLY A 772 -3.22 -6.27 28.36
N GLY A 773 -3.88 -5.13 28.25
CA GLY A 773 -3.74 -4.23 27.10
C GLY A 773 -2.35 -3.60 26.98
N ALA A 774 -1.92 -3.32 25.76
CA ALA A 774 -0.66 -2.67 25.48
C ALA A 774 -0.65 -1.19 25.91
N TYR A 775 0.50 -0.68 26.35
CA TYR A 775 0.68 0.75 26.65
C TYR A 775 2.01 1.29 26.12
N LEU A 776 2.05 2.60 25.93
CA LEU A 776 3.27 3.39 25.78
C LEU A 776 3.48 4.23 27.05
N LEU A 777 4.61 4.05 27.73
CA LEU A 777 5.06 4.92 28.80
C LEU A 777 6.11 5.88 28.28
N THR A 778 5.92 7.19 28.45
CA THR A 778 6.84 8.24 28.05
C THR A 778 7.33 9.02 29.25
N VAL A 779 8.64 9.24 29.34
CA VAL A 779 9.28 10.15 30.29
C VAL A 779 9.91 11.30 29.54
N ALA A 780 9.39 12.50 29.70
CA ALA A 780 9.78 13.69 28.94
C ALA A 780 10.28 14.82 29.85
N THR A 781 11.30 15.54 29.37
CA THR A 781 11.76 16.80 29.97
C THR A 781 10.93 17.98 29.49
N GLU A 782 11.02 19.13 30.14
CA GLU A 782 10.26 20.32 29.77
C GLU A 782 10.63 20.87 28.39
N ASP A 783 11.88 20.67 27.95
CA ASP A 783 12.36 21.07 26.62
C ASP A 783 11.93 20.12 25.50
N GLY A 784 11.11 19.09 25.82
CA GLY A 784 10.57 18.12 24.86
C GLY A 784 11.48 16.92 24.61
N THR A 785 12.67 16.82 25.20
CA THR A 785 13.47 15.61 25.13
C THR A 785 12.78 14.52 25.90
N ARG A 786 12.55 13.35 25.27
CA ARG A 786 11.74 12.27 25.83
C ARG A 786 12.30 10.91 25.51
N THR A 787 12.01 9.96 26.36
CA THR A 787 12.25 8.53 26.14
C THR A 787 10.97 7.78 26.44
N SER A 788 10.68 6.76 25.67
CA SER A 788 9.47 5.96 25.83
C SER A 788 9.81 4.46 25.89
N VAL A 789 8.93 3.70 26.53
CA VAL A 789 8.97 2.24 26.54
C VAL A 789 7.56 1.69 26.38
N ARG A 790 7.43 0.64 25.63
CA ARG A 790 6.17 -0.12 25.51
C ARG A 790 6.13 -1.24 26.57
N GLY A 791 4.92 -1.59 26.99
CA GLY A 791 4.67 -2.66 27.94
C GLY A 791 3.22 -3.12 27.88
N THR A 792 2.86 -4.12 28.68
CA THR A 792 1.48 -4.57 28.90
C THR A 792 1.02 -4.24 30.31
N PHE A 793 -0.21 -3.78 30.44
CA PHE A 793 -0.87 -3.70 31.75
C PHE A 793 -0.92 -5.09 32.39
N ALA A 794 -0.94 -5.12 33.70
CA ALA A 794 -1.20 -6.36 34.40
C ALA A 794 -2.57 -6.91 33.99
N ASP A 795 -2.71 -8.21 34.07
CA ASP A 795 -3.94 -8.87 33.70
C ASP A 795 -4.65 -9.42 34.91
N ALA A 796 -5.98 -9.23 34.98
CA ALA A 796 -6.85 -9.87 35.96
C ALA A 796 -7.28 -11.24 35.41
N GLU A 797 -7.59 -12.18 36.32
CA GLU A 797 -8.14 -13.47 35.91
C GLU A 797 -9.48 -13.29 35.18
N ILE A 798 -9.66 -13.98 34.07
CA ILE A 798 -10.90 -13.95 33.28
C ILE A 798 -12.03 -14.66 34.06
N SER A 799 -13.24 -14.09 34.00
CA SER A 799 -14.43 -14.71 34.60
C SER A 799 -15.04 -15.76 33.67
N PRO A 800 -15.55 -16.87 34.18
CA PRO A 800 -16.23 -17.86 33.36
C PRO A 800 -17.43 -17.30 32.61
N TYR A 801 -17.66 -17.80 31.39
CA TYR A 801 -18.84 -17.45 30.61
C TYR A 801 -20.12 -17.85 31.41
N PRO A 802 -21.11 -16.93 31.54
CA PRO A 802 -22.29 -17.26 32.39
C PRO A 802 -23.18 -18.31 31.70
N ALA A 803 -23.41 -19.44 32.34
CA ALA A 803 -24.28 -20.50 31.83
C ALA A 803 -25.71 -20.00 31.53
N SER A 804 -26.18 -19.00 32.28
CA SER A 804 -27.50 -18.38 32.08
C SER A 804 -27.60 -17.56 30.75
N ALA A 805 -26.48 -17.28 30.13
CA ALA A 805 -26.45 -16.60 28.82
C ALA A 805 -26.46 -17.60 27.64
N VAL A 806 -26.58 -18.90 27.90
CA VAL A 806 -26.68 -19.94 26.89
C VAL A 806 -28.11 -20.47 26.84
N GLN A 807 -28.71 -20.41 25.63
CA GLN A 807 -29.99 -21.09 25.39
C GLN A 807 -29.73 -22.48 24.86
N ILE A 808 -30.33 -23.49 25.44
CA ILE A 808 -30.15 -24.89 25.07
C ILE A 808 -31.50 -25.42 24.49
N SER A 809 -31.46 -25.94 23.30
CA SER A 809 -32.62 -26.57 22.64
C SER A 809 -32.17 -27.91 22.01
N GLY A 810 -32.44 -29.01 22.71
CA GLY A 810 -31.90 -30.32 22.35
C GLY A 810 -30.37 -30.30 22.35
N ASN A 811 -29.75 -30.64 21.22
CA ASN A 811 -28.30 -30.62 21.05
C ASN A 811 -27.73 -29.27 20.59
N THR A 812 -28.58 -28.27 20.41
CA THR A 812 -28.15 -26.96 19.92
C THR A 812 -27.98 -25.99 21.10
N PHE A 813 -26.81 -25.38 21.17
CA PHE A 813 -26.43 -24.37 22.16
C PHE A 813 -26.30 -23.02 21.43
N THR A 814 -27.03 -22.02 21.89
CA THR A 814 -26.98 -20.65 21.39
C THR A 814 -26.40 -19.75 22.48
N PHE A 815 -25.27 -19.16 22.17
CA PHE A 815 -24.52 -18.25 23.02
C PHE A 815 -24.83 -16.81 22.65
N THR A 816 -24.95 -15.95 23.63
CA THR A 816 -24.92 -14.50 23.41
C THR A 816 -23.46 -14.02 23.41
N ARG A 817 -23.20 -12.88 22.76
CA ARG A 817 -21.85 -12.30 22.75
C ARG A 817 -21.38 -12.04 24.19
N PRO A 818 -20.14 -12.44 24.56
CA PRO A 818 -19.56 -12.11 25.85
C PRO A 818 -19.52 -10.60 26.09
N THR A 819 -19.77 -10.20 27.33
CA THR A 819 -19.79 -8.78 27.73
C THR A 819 -18.48 -8.32 28.38
N LEU A 820 -17.52 -9.22 28.54
CA LEU A 820 -16.19 -8.91 29.07
C LEU A 820 -15.41 -8.06 28.06
N ALA A 821 -14.59 -7.13 28.56
CA ALA A 821 -13.92 -6.16 27.71
C ALA A 821 -12.71 -6.73 26.96
N ASP A 822 -12.09 -7.77 27.49
CA ASP A 822 -10.77 -8.29 27.08
C ASP A 822 -10.76 -9.75 26.65
N TRP A 823 -11.93 -10.36 26.45
CA TRP A 823 -11.96 -11.74 25.97
C TRP A 823 -11.49 -11.85 24.51
N HIS A 824 -10.72 -12.90 24.23
CA HIS A 824 -10.16 -13.16 22.91
C HIS A 824 -10.95 -14.22 22.14
N THR A 825 -11.17 -15.42 22.74
CA THR A 825 -11.90 -16.49 22.07
C THR A 825 -12.94 -17.11 22.98
N LEU A 826 -14.04 -17.59 22.37
CA LEU A 826 -15.01 -18.48 22.98
C LEU A 826 -14.98 -19.81 22.23
N THR A 827 -14.60 -20.87 22.92
CA THR A 827 -14.56 -22.24 22.40
C THR A 827 -15.57 -23.12 23.14
N VAL A 828 -16.20 -24.02 22.41
CA VAL A 828 -17.08 -25.04 23.04
C VAL A 828 -16.47 -26.41 22.83
N LEU A 829 -16.40 -27.19 23.89
CA LEU A 829 -15.91 -28.56 23.85
C LEU A 829 -17.08 -29.53 24.04
N GLU A 830 -17.12 -30.59 23.24
CA GLU A 830 -17.97 -31.75 23.41
C GLU A 830 -17.10 -32.94 23.78
N ASP A 831 -17.27 -33.52 24.94
CA ASP A 831 -16.42 -34.61 25.51
C ASP A 831 -14.92 -34.28 25.37
N GLY A 832 -14.58 -33.03 25.70
CA GLY A 832 -13.22 -32.48 25.62
C GLY A 832 -12.70 -32.16 24.20
N GLN A 833 -13.48 -32.37 23.15
CA GLN A 833 -13.10 -32.05 21.75
C GLN A 833 -13.73 -30.74 21.30
N PRO A 834 -12.95 -29.85 20.65
CA PRO A 834 -13.46 -28.57 20.15
C PRO A 834 -14.57 -28.74 19.09
N LYS A 835 -15.68 -28.05 19.29
CA LYS A 835 -16.76 -27.93 18.32
C LYS A 835 -16.75 -26.54 17.70
N GLN A 836 -17.01 -26.47 16.41
CA GLN A 836 -17.04 -25.21 15.69
C GLN A 836 -18.45 -24.62 15.67
N PHE A 837 -18.54 -23.34 15.93
CA PHE A 837 -19.73 -22.58 15.62
C PHE A 837 -20.01 -22.62 14.13
N SER A 838 -21.25 -22.44 13.74
CA SER A 838 -21.63 -22.49 12.34
C SER A 838 -22.58 -21.36 11.96
N THR A 839 -22.45 -20.90 10.74
CA THR A 839 -23.37 -19.94 10.14
C THR A 839 -23.81 -20.42 8.75
N THR A 840 -24.93 -19.91 8.27
CA THR A 840 -25.39 -20.22 6.93
C THR A 840 -24.73 -19.29 5.93
N TYR A 841 -24.14 -19.89 4.87
CA TYR A 841 -23.55 -19.17 3.76
C TYR A 841 -24.05 -19.74 2.44
N GLY A 842 -24.73 -18.92 1.64
CA GLY A 842 -25.34 -19.39 0.41
C GLY A 842 -26.36 -20.52 0.68
N SER A 843 -26.10 -21.70 0.13
CA SER A 843 -26.89 -22.92 0.37
C SER A 843 -26.32 -23.86 1.42
N GLY A 844 -25.18 -23.51 2.02
CA GLY A 844 -24.45 -24.37 2.97
C GLY A 844 -24.31 -23.77 4.36
N THR A 845 -23.81 -24.61 5.27
CA THR A 845 -23.41 -24.23 6.62
C THR A 845 -21.89 -24.22 6.69
N LYS A 846 -21.30 -23.15 7.23
CA LYS A 846 -19.87 -22.98 7.37
C LYS A 846 -19.46 -22.88 8.83
N PRO A 847 -18.35 -23.52 9.24
CA PRO A 847 -17.80 -23.38 10.57
C PRO A 847 -17.04 -22.08 10.72
N TYR A 848 -17.00 -21.53 11.93
CA TYR A 848 -16.20 -20.36 12.28
C TYR A 848 -15.75 -20.41 13.75
N ILE A 849 -14.76 -19.59 14.08
CA ILE A 849 -14.24 -19.41 15.44
C ILE A 849 -14.78 -18.09 15.98
N VAL A 850 -15.31 -18.10 17.20
CA VAL A 850 -15.84 -16.90 17.88
C VAL A 850 -14.70 -16.16 18.57
N ARG A 851 -14.50 -14.91 18.20
CA ARG A 851 -13.43 -14.03 18.71
C ARG A 851 -13.97 -12.76 19.35
N GLY A 852 -13.14 -12.10 20.14
CA GLY A 852 -13.49 -10.89 20.88
C GLY A 852 -14.01 -9.73 20.04
N ARG A 853 -13.69 -9.71 18.76
CA ARG A 853 -14.18 -8.72 17.80
C ARG A 853 -15.49 -9.11 17.11
N THR A 854 -16.10 -10.25 17.46
CA THR A 854 -17.36 -10.65 16.84
C THR A 854 -18.45 -9.61 17.05
N THR A 855 -19.21 -9.32 16.00
CA THR A 855 -20.40 -8.48 16.05
C THR A 855 -21.68 -9.31 16.12
N ARG A 856 -21.59 -10.64 16.04
CA ARG A 856 -22.75 -11.53 16.11
C ARG A 856 -23.37 -11.50 17.51
N ALA A 857 -24.62 -11.12 17.57
CA ALA A 857 -25.39 -11.08 18.83
C ALA A 857 -25.64 -12.48 19.40
N ALA A 858 -25.74 -13.49 18.54
CA ALA A 858 -25.97 -14.87 18.88
C ALA A 858 -25.09 -15.80 18.04
N MET A 859 -24.48 -16.79 18.67
CA MET A 859 -23.61 -17.78 18.04
C MET A 859 -24.10 -19.18 18.40
N THR A 860 -24.27 -20.03 17.40
CA THR A 860 -24.90 -21.34 17.56
C THR A 860 -23.93 -22.46 17.23
N VAL A 861 -23.93 -23.49 18.09
CA VAL A 861 -23.18 -24.73 17.87
C VAL A 861 -24.08 -25.92 18.21
N THR A 862 -23.97 -27.00 17.41
CA THR A 862 -24.76 -28.22 17.60
C THR A 862 -23.84 -29.37 17.97
N MET A 863 -24.20 -30.05 19.06
CA MET A 863 -23.48 -31.24 19.56
C MET A 863 -23.90 -32.49 18.80
N ASP A 864 -22.99 -33.43 18.69
CA ASP A 864 -23.26 -34.71 18.01
C ASP A 864 -24.11 -35.65 18.88
N SER A 865 -23.97 -35.60 20.21
CA SER A 865 -24.68 -36.45 21.14
C SER A 865 -25.52 -35.67 22.15
N PRO A 866 -26.75 -36.16 22.48
CA PRO A 866 -27.55 -35.56 23.55
C PRO A 866 -26.96 -35.79 24.95
N ASP A 867 -26.10 -36.80 25.10
CA ASP A 867 -25.55 -37.24 26.39
C ASP A 867 -24.10 -36.83 26.59
N SER A 868 -23.51 -36.04 25.69
CA SER A 868 -22.12 -35.59 25.77
C SER A 868 -21.96 -34.49 26.85
N GLU A 869 -20.80 -34.47 27.50
CA GLU A 869 -20.38 -33.31 28.28
C GLU A 869 -20.14 -32.10 27.40
N VAL A 870 -20.66 -30.94 27.80
CA VAL A 870 -20.48 -29.69 27.03
C VAL A 870 -19.89 -28.62 27.93
N ILE A 871 -18.71 -28.12 27.55
CA ILE A 871 -17.96 -27.10 28.29
C ILE A 871 -17.73 -25.89 27.40
N ALA A 872 -18.07 -24.69 27.87
CA ALA A 872 -17.63 -23.44 27.26
C ALA A 872 -16.30 -23.01 27.89
N VAL A 873 -15.34 -22.63 27.04
CA VAL A 873 -14.03 -22.10 27.43
C VAL A 873 -13.93 -20.67 26.88
N LEU A 874 -13.79 -19.72 27.78
CA LEU A 874 -13.51 -18.33 27.44
C LEU A 874 -12.04 -18.06 27.69
N GLU A 875 -11.36 -17.47 26.73
CA GLU A 875 -9.94 -17.10 26.78
C GLU A 875 -9.78 -15.60 26.52
N ASP A 876 -8.92 -14.93 27.27
CA ASP A 876 -8.55 -13.53 27.03
C ASP A 876 -7.31 -13.37 26.13
N TYR A 877 -6.92 -12.13 25.81
CA TYR A 877 -5.75 -11.85 25.00
C TYR A 877 -4.41 -12.20 25.67
N ALA A 878 -4.39 -12.37 26.98
CA ALA A 878 -3.23 -12.80 27.73
C ALA A 878 -3.12 -14.33 27.84
N GLY A 879 -4.12 -15.07 27.32
CA GLY A 879 -4.15 -16.53 27.35
C GLY A 879 -4.73 -17.12 28.62
N ASN A 880 -5.29 -16.31 29.55
CA ASN A 880 -6.01 -16.86 30.72
C ASN A 880 -7.31 -17.50 30.24
N LYS A 881 -7.67 -18.65 30.86
CA LYS A 881 -8.85 -19.42 30.48
C LYS A 881 -9.79 -19.64 31.66
N ALA A 882 -11.07 -19.46 31.40
CA ALA A 882 -12.14 -19.81 32.36
C ALA A 882 -13.14 -20.75 31.69
N THR A 883 -13.60 -21.73 32.42
CA THR A 883 -14.48 -22.80 31.94
C THR A 883 -15.85 -22.76 32.58
N THR A 884 -16.89 -23.07 31.81
CA THR A 884 -18.25 -23.23 32.28
C THR A 884 -18.81 -24.56 31.78
N VAL A 885 -19.21 -25.42 32.68
CA VAL A 885 -19.93 -26.66 32.33
C VAL A 885 -21.39 -26.29 32.01
N LEU A 886 -21.83 -26.61 30.78
CA LEU A 886 -23.18 -26.33 30.29
C LEU A 886 -24.07 -27.56 30.32
N ARG A 887 -23.47 -28.73 30.15
CA ARG A 887 -24.10 -30.04 30.23
C ARG A 887 -23.06 -31.05 30.68
N ASN A 888 -23.46 -31.90 31.68
CA ASN A 888 -22.62 -33.01 32.20
C ASN A 888 -22.97 -34.33 31.52
#